data_36f9a3144f877484599efdd80dc737b0
#
_entry.id   36f9a3144f877484599efdd80dc737b0
#
_cell.length_a   1.000
_cell.length_b   1.000
_cell.length_c   1.000
_cell.angle_alpha   90.00
_cell.angle_beta   90.00
_cell.angle_gamma   90.00
#
_symmetry.space_group_name_H-M   'P 1'
#
loop_
_entity.id
_entity.type
_entity.pdbx_description
1 polymer ?
#
loop_
_entity_poly.entity_id
_entity_poly.type
_entity_poly.pdbx_seq_one_letter_code
_entity_poly.pdbx_strand_id
1 'polypeptide(L)'
;MVPSTARSVGFDAAALSRAASTRSRASRARILDAHAPSRARESSIARASARLAAAAADGHGMMPRCGITSSRARGRHDLRRRSRVQTAASEPPSSSGGSDVAVADESGPKGIRGFFKQLDGLWGQLIPMAFMFYWMALANGILDALKDTLVVTAFGGAEQIPYLTVYAVLPASLAVVGLFARVNAMWGREKLFYVFLGIFMSFFALFTVVLYPNAAALHPTAWAATVSASLPLGVQGGIAVLTNWTYSLFYVSSELWGDVILSLLFWGMANETTRLQDASVIYPLLGVGANVAQASSGAIVRWISTKWVPGPEMSVEAVWNAKLRLLMSLVMLCGVGIAATHAYIMHRAHQADGGVGRQAAAKAAAAARQAHEDEIAENEARVAAGKEKKNSKTGLLDALQFVLRSPEVLCLAIMSVSQGLSSILFQVAWKGQLRILHPSPAQYSAAMGDVQLASGMLTSVLMVCAPYLFRKLGWAGTLGVTPKSSMFLGWAFFGASIWMANAGHLVMSSPLLPYLVYGGSLLYVIERAAKFSLFKPAEEMVYITLDDESRTKGKAAVDVLGAQMGKTGGSFLQQGLLLFYGTIVAALPMLMVGHTGIVCMWLWAVKKLDDMHGSELAMVNDPHALAQAEDAKAAKEAADAEGEEGLGGAPAAA
;
A
#
# COMPACT_ATOMS: atom_id res chain seq x y z
N MET A 1 -62.27 39.97 -25.63
CA MET A 1 -63.63 39.39 -25.87
C MET A 1 -63.45 37.86 -25.82
N VAL A 2 -64.10 37.24 -24.85
CA VAL A 2 -64.33 35.82 -24.58
C VAL A 2 -65.34 35.27 -25.62
N PRO A 3 -65.47 33.93 -25.89
CA PRO A 3 -65.73 32.90 -24.90
C PRO A 3 -64.95 31.54 -25.15
N SER A 4 -64.49 30.84 -24.15
CA SER A 4 -65.10 29.79 -23.30
C SER A 4 -65.93 28.72 -24.02
N THR A 5 -65.45 27.49 -24.05
CA THR A 5 -66.23 26.26 -23.83
C THR A 5 -65.38 25.15 -23.22
N ALA A 6 -65.68 24.83 -21.98
CA ALA A 6 -65.24 23.62 -21.28
C ALA A 6 -66.12 22.44 -21.65
N ARG A 7 -65.54 21.24 -21.89
CA ARG A 7 -66.25 19.96 -21.77
C ARG A 7 -65.43 19.07 -20.84
N SER A 8 -65.97 18.81 -19.69
CA SER A 8 -65.55 17.82 -18.71
C SER A 8 -65.83 16.41 -19.22
N VAL A 9 -64.83 15.57 -19.28
CA VAL A 9 -64.96 14.11 -19.33
C VAL A 9 -64.42 13.56 -18.01
N GLY A 10 -65.35 13.13 -17.15
CA GLY A 10 -65.02 12.46 -15.91
C GLY A 10 -64.44 11.08 -16.22
N PHE A 11 -63.25 10.82 -15.71
CA PHE A 11 -62.64 9.50 -15.71
C PHE A 11 -62.63 8.95 -14.30
N ASP A 12 -63.27 7.78 -14.14
CA ASP A 12 -63.49 7.08 -12.87
C ASP A 12 -62.20 6.45 -12.38
N ALA A 13 -61.57 7.05 -11.37
CA ALA A 13 -60.29 6.65 -10.81
C ALA A 13 -60.37 5.37 -9.92
N ALA A 14 -61.59 4.86 -9.66
CA ALA A 14 -61.81 3.73 -8.76
C ALA A 14 -61.64 2.36 -9.44
N ALA A 15 -61.72 2.28 -10.76
CA ALA A 15 -61.58 1.02 -11.53
C ALA A 15 -60.10 0.65 -11.78
N LEU A 16 -59.20 1.63 -11.85
CA LEU A 16 -57.75 1.40 -12.08
C LEU A 16 -56.96 1.00 -10.81
N SER A 17 -57.49 1.33 -9.64
CA SER A 17 -56.88 0.98 -8.35
C SER A 17 -57.02 -0.51 -7.99
N ARG A 18 -58.09 -1.17 -8.46
CA ARG A 18 -58.30 -2.63 -8.14
C ARG A 18 -57.56 -3.57 -9.08
N ALA A 19 -57.23 -3.15 -10.31
CA ALA A 19 -56.46 -3.97 -11.25
C ALA A 19 -54.96 -3.91 -11.00
N ALA A 20 -54.43 -2.87 -10.35
CA ALA A 20 -53.03 -2.72 -9.98
C ALA A 20 -52.65 -3.54 -8.73
N SER A 21 -53.60 -3.75 -7.80
CA SER A 21 -53.33 -4.44 -6.51
C SER A 21 -53.23 -5.98 -6.66
N THR A 22 -53.90 -6.57 -7.63
CA THR A 22 -53.86 -8.02 -7.86
C THR A 22 -52.62 -8.48 -8.69
N ARG A 23 -52.06 -7.62 -9.57
CA ARG A 23 -50.82 -7.92 -10.28
C ARG A 23 -49.57 -7.77 -9.43
N SER A 24 -49.56 -6.92 -8.42
CA SER A 24 -48.44 -6.71 -7.52
C SER A 24 -48.22 -7.87 -6.52
N ARG A 25 -49.25 -8.61 -6.13
CA ARG A 25 -49.12 -9.74 -5.21
C ARG A 25 -48.62 -11.03 -5.90
N ALA A 26 -48.93 -11.25 -7.18
CA ALA A 26 -48.46 -12.42 -7.93
C ALA A 26 -47.01 -12.29 -8.37
N SER A 27 -46.48 -11.08 -8.59
CA SER A 27 -45.07 -10.85 -8.93
C SER A 27 -44.15 -10.88 -7.70
N ARG A 28 -44.63 -10.51 -6.52
CA ARG A 28 -43.83 -10.61 -5.28
C ARG A 28 -43.62 -12.04 -4.78
N ALA A 29 -44.56 -12.94 -5.03
CA ALA A 29 -44.43 -14.34 -4.61
C ALA A 29 -43.47 -15.15 -5.49
N ARG A 30 -43.22 -14.77 -6.73
CA ARG A 30 -42.26 -15.46 -7.64
C ARG A 30 -40.83 -14.92 -7.60
N ILE A 31 -40.59 -13.76 -6.96
CA ILE A 31 -39.25 -13.15 -6.80
C ILE A 31 -38.61 -13.61 -5.48
N LEU A 32 -39.36 -14.09 -4.51
CA LEU A 32 -38.84 -14.51 -3.20
C LEU A 32 -38.31 -15.95 -3.18
N ASP A 33 -38.66 -16.81 -4.15
CA ASP A 33 -38.18 -18.20 -4.21
C ASP A 33 -36.95 -18.42 -5.12
N ALA A 34 -36.44 -17.38 -5.79
CA ALA A 34 -35.31 -17.52 -6.71
C ALA A 34 -33.95 -17.01 -6.18
N HIS A 35 -33.87 -16.44 -4.97
CA HIS A 35 -32.62 -15.92 -4.40
C HIS A 35 -32.48 -16.25 -2.91
N ALA A 36 -32.22 -17.49 -2.61
CA ALA A 36 -31.54 -17.88 -1.37
C ALA A 36 -30.09 -18.26 -1.72
N PRO A 37 -29.11 -17.35 -1.55
CA PRO A 37 -27.72 -17.75 -1.67
C PRO A 37 -27.36 -18.59 -0.45
N SER A 38 -26.83 -19.78 -0.70
CA SER A 38 -26.33 -20.65 0.36
C SER A 38 -25.26 -19.92 1.17
N ARG A 39 -25.39 -19.83 2.49
CA ARG A 39 -24.44 -19.23 3.44
C ARG A 39 -22.98 -19.66 3.26
N ALA A 40 -22.72 -20.74 2.54
CA ALA A 40 -21.39 -21.24 2.19
C ALA A 40 -20.67 -20.40 1.12
N ARG A 41 -21.37 -19.70 0.23
CA ARG A 41 -20.74 -18.87 -0.81
C ARG A 41 -20.31 -17.49 -0.34
N GLU A 42 -21.04 -16.85 0.56
CA GLU A 42 -20.68 -15.56 1.12
C GLU A 42 -19.42 -15.64 2.01
N SER A 43 -19.24 -16.78 2.72
CA SER A 43 -18.05 -16.97 3.56
C SER A 43 -16.75 -17.20 2.77
N SER A 44 -16.81 -17.66 1.52
CA SER A 44 -15.62 -17.86 0.67
C SER A 44 -15.15 -16.55 0.01
N ILE A 45 -16.08 -15.68 -0.34
CA ILE A 45 -15.77 -14.37 -0.98
C ILE A 45 -15.16 -13.40 0.06
N ALA A 46 -15.72 -13.36 1.26
CA ALA A 46 -15.16 -12.55 2.35
C ALA A 46 -13.75 -13.00 2.76
N ARG A 47 -13.46 -14.29 2.64
CA ARG A 47 -12.14 -14.87 2.97
C ARG A 47 -11.08 -14.67 1.88
N ALA A 48 -11.47 -14.66 0.62
CA ALA A 48 -10.60 -14.29 -0.49
C ALA A 48 -10.26 -12.79 -0.44
N SER A 49 -11.24 -11.95 -0.11
CA SER A 49 -11.06 -10.50 0.03
C SER A 49 -10.10 -10.14 1.17
N ALA A 50 -10.16 -10.84 2.32
CA ALA A 50 -9.25 -10.58 3.44
C ALA A 50 -7.80 -10.96 3.14
N ARG A 51 -7.56 -12.08 2.42
CA ARG A 51 -6.20 -12.49 2.02
C ARG A 51 -5.57 -11.57 0.98
N LEU A 52 -6.38 -10.96 0.14
CA LEU A 52 -5.93 -10.06 -0.91
C LEU A 52 -5.86 -8.61 -0.45
N ALA A 53 -6.68 -8.21 0.55
CA ALA A 53 -6.49 -6.96 1.25
C ALA A 53 -5.15 -6.95 2.01
N ALA A 54 -4.72 -8.09 2.55
CA ALA A 54 -3.39 -8.26 3.13
C ALA A 54 -2.26 -8.05 2.09
N ALA A 55 -2.43 -8.57 0.88
CA ALA A 55 -1.47 -8.38 -0.22
C ALA A 55 -1.49 -6.96 -0.79
N ALA A 56 -2.64 -6.27 -0.75
CA ALA A 56 -2.78 -4.89 -1.20
C ALA A 56 -2.23 -3.86 -0.19
N ALA A 57 -2.23 -4.21 1.10
CA ALA A 57 -1.69 -3.36 2.16
C ALA A 57 -0.16 -3.24 2.10
N ASP A 58 0.54 -4.26 1.60
CA ASP A 58 2.00 -4.24 1.40
C ASP A 58 2.46 -3.17 0.36
N GLY A 59 1.53 -2.64 -0.44
CA GLY A 59 1.85 -1.79 -1.58
C GLY A 59 2.25 -0.34 -1.28
N HIS A 60 2.18 0.10 -0.05
CA HIS A 60 2.64 1.44 0.33
C HIS A 60 4.01 1.45 1.01
N GLY A 61 4.61 0.29 1.23
CA GLY A 61 5.95 0.13 1.78
C GLY A 61 6.85 -0.59 0.77
N MET A 62 7.69 0.17 0.09
CA MET A 62 8.61 -0.30 -0.94
C MET A 62 9.83 -1.02 -0.34
N MET A 63 9.61 -2.15 0.31
CA MET A 63 10.74 -3.07 0.56
C MET A 63 10.27 -4.52 0.51
N PRO A 64 10.93 -5.36 -0.27
CA PRO A 64 10.56 -6.75 -0.41
C PRO A 64 11.05 -7.58 0.78
N ARG A 65 10.26 -8.59 1.09
CA ARG A 65 10.57 -9.60 2.08
C ARG A 65 11.73 -10.47 1.63
N CYS A 66 12.82 -10.48 2.39
CA CYS A 66 13.78 -11.57 2.36
C CYS A 66 13.25 -12.69 3.28
N GLY A 67 12.46 -13.59 2.74
CA GLY A 67 12.00 -14.78 3.45
C GLY A 67 12.99 -15.91 3.23
N ILE A 68 13.88 -16.14 4.18
CA ILE A 68 14.66 -17.37 4.24
C ILE A 68 13.76 -18.46 4.79
N THR A 69 13.12 -19.22 3.92
CA THR A 69 12.49 -20.48 4.32
C THR A 69 13.54 -21.58 4.34
N SER A 70 14.06 -21.89 5.52
CA SER A 70 14.77 -23.14 5.73
C SER A 70 13.75 -24.29 5.65
N SER A 71 13.73 -25.00 4.53
CA SER A 71 12.98 -26.24 4.40
C SER A 71 13.68 -27.33 5.22
N ARG A 72 13.28 -27.55 6.45
CA ARG A 72 13.57 -28.79 7.17
C ARG A 72 12.59 -29.86 6.68
N ALA A 73 13.04 -30.68 5.74
CA ALA A 73 12.40 -31.92 5.38
C ALA A 73 12.46 -32.91 6.55
N ARG A 74 11.32 -33.22 7.14
CA ARG A 74 11.16 -34.44 7.95
C ARG A 74 10.96 -35.61 6.98
N GLY A 75 12.00 -36.42 6.85
CA GLY A 75 11.91 -37.77 6.29
C GLY A 75 12.40 -38.74 7.32
N ARG A 76 11.55 -39.36 8.07
CA ARG A 76 11.78 -40.61 8.78
C ARG A 76 10.93 -41.68 8.12
N HIS A 77 11.55 -42.67 7.55
CA HIS A 77 11.38 -44.10 7.76
C HIS A 77 11.93 -44.95 6.62
N ASP A 78 12.64 -45.98 7.07
CA ASP A 78 12.96 -47.28 6.42
C ASP A 78 13.96 -47.31 5.28
N LEU A 79 15.13 -47.92 5.62
CA LEU A 79 15.50 -49.20 5.05
C LEU A 79 16.82 -49.69 5.66
N ARG A 80 16.70 -50.61 6.66
CA ARG A 80 17.73 -51.58 6.94
C ARG A 80 17.78 -52.60 5.81
N ARG A 81 18.90 -52.76 5.12
CA ARG A 81 19.44 -54.06 4.74
C ARG A 81 20.76 -53.93 3.97
N ARG A 82 21.77 -54.61 4.54
CA ARG A 82 22.93 -55.34 3.95
C ARG A 82 23.81 -54.50 2.99
N SER A 83 25.12 -54.52 3.18
CA SER A 83 26.01 -55.69 3.26
C SER A 83 27.39 -55.29 3.75
N ARG A 84 27.99 -56.21 4.48
CA ARG A 84 29.41 -56.38 4.83
C ARG A 84 30.27 -56.50 3.58
N VAL A 85 31.55 -56.21 3.75
CA VAL A 85 32.79 -56.67 3.08
C VAL A 85 33.61 -55.43 2.71
N GLN A 86 34.87 -55.23 3.07
CA GLN A 86 35.99 -55.96 3.64
C GLN A 86 37.04 -54.91 4.01
N THR A 87 37.67 -55.16 5.11
CA THR A 87 38.95 -54.60 5.55
C THR A 87 40.09 -55.01 4.64
N ALA A 88 40.93 -54.05 4.24
CA ALA A 88 42.33 -54.32 3.94
C ALA A 88 43.16 -53.09 4.32
N ALA A 89 44.06 -53.29 5.27
CA ALA A 89 45.06 -52.35 5.68
C ALA A 89 46.23 -52.35 4.68
N SER A 90 46.81 -51.20 4.41
CA SER A 90 48.21 -51.05 4.06
C SER A 90 48.67 -49.61 4.33
N GLU A 91 49.78 -49.51 5.04
CA GLU A 91 50.49 -48.31 5.46
C GLU A 91 51.15 -47.54 4.30
N PRO A 92 51.69 -46.31 4.57
CA PRO A 92 51.93 -45.28 3.62
C PRO A 92 53.32 -45.28 2.94
N PRO A 93 53.50 -44.47 1.90
CA PRO A 93 54.75 -43.77 1.74
C PRO A 93 54.59 -42.24 1.68
N SER A 94 55.45 -41.59 2.39
CA SER A 94 55.81 -40.18 2.38
C SER A 94 56.25 -39.71 1.01
N SER A 95 55.72 -38.54 0.57
CA SER A 95 56.51 -37.46 -0.06
C SER A 95 55.66 -36.25 -0.42
N SER A 96 56.04 -35.13 0.12
CA SER A 96 56.07 -33.76 -0.41
C SER A 96 55.33 -33.50 -1.74
N GLY A 97 54.32 -32.66 -1.68
CA GLY A 97 53.72 -32.00 -2.84
C GLY A 97 52.61 -31.12 -2.35
N GLY A 98 52.91 -29.85 -2.07
CA GLY A 98 51.90 -28.85 -1.76
C GLY A 98 50.95 -28.71 -2.93
N SER A 99 49.70 -28.98 -2.70
CA SER A 99 48.59 -28.47 -3.46
C SER A 99 47.69 -27.71 -2.49
N ASP A 100 47.83 -26.39 -2.53
CA ASP A 100 46.91 -25.46 -1.90
C ASP A 100 45.51 -25.81 -2.35
N VAL A 101 44.78 -26.51 -1.49
CA VAL A 101 43.32 -26.49 -1.56
C VAL A 101 42.93 -25.10 -1.10
N ALA A 102 42.72 -24.21 -2.06
CA ALA A 102 42.13 -22.91 -1.82
C ALA A 102 40.80 -23.15 -1.12
N VAL A 103 40.77 -22.95 0.19
CA VAL A 103 39.55 -22.67 0.92
C VAL A 103 38.94 -21.45 0.22
N ALA A 104 37.84 -21.63 -0.46
CA ALA A 104 37.15 -20.55 -1.10
C ALA A 104 36.76 -19.54 -0.01
N ASP A 105 37.47 -18.42 -0.02
CA ASP A 105 37.23 -17.27 0.84
C ASP A 105 35.83 -16.73 0.49
N GLU A 106 34.82 -17.07 1.30
CA GLU A 106 33.44 -16.55 1.18
C GLU A 106 33.33 -15.08 1.56
N SER A 107 34.42 -14.35 1.72
CA SER A 107 34.39 -12.90 1.82
C SER A 107 34.13 -12.31 0.44
N GLY A 108 32.85 -12.17 0.07
CA GLY A 108 32.44 -11.40 -1.11
C GLY A 108 33.07 -10.01 -1.10
N PRO A 109 33.34 -9.42 -2.26
CA PRO A 109 34.12 -8.18 -2.38
C PRO A 109 33.47 -7.05 -1.59
N LYS A 110 34.08 -6.69 -0.46
CA LYS A 110 33.64 -5.63 0.45
C LYS A 110 33.82 -4.28 -0.26
N GLY A 111 32.72 -3.53 -0.47
CA GLY A 111 32.74 -2.16 -0.98
C GLY A 111 31.93 -1.95 -2.27
N ILE A 112 31.87 -0.69 -2.72
CA ILE A 112 31.11 -0.26 -3.90
C ILE A 112 31.47 -1.06 -5.17
N ARG A 113 32.73 -1.42 -5.35
CA ARG A 113 33.18 -2.25 -6.50
C ARG A 113 32.61 -3.69 -6.44
N GLY A 114 32.43 -4.24 -5.24
CA GLY A 114 31.81 -5.56 -5.08
C GLY A 114 30.34 -5.56 -5.42
N PHE A 115 29.64 -4.53 -5.01
CA PHE A 115 28.24 -4.31 -5.36
C PHE A 115 28.04 -4.21 -6.89
N PHE A 116 28.84 -3.43 -7.59
CA PHE A 116 28.77 -3.34 -9.05
C PHE A 116 29.12 -4.67 -9.74
N LYS A 117 30.01 -5.47 -9.17
CA LYS A 117 30.34 -6.81 -9.70
C LYS A 117 29.19 -7.81 -9.53
N GLN A 118 28.40 -7.69 -8.46
CA GLN A 118 27.16 -8.49 -8.29
C GLN A 118 26.08 -8.09 -9.30
N LEU A 119 26.10 -6.85 -9.77
CA LEU A 119 25.19 -6.37 -10.81
C LEU A 119 25.60 -6.86 -12.21
N ASP A 120 26.85 -7.32 -12.41
CA ASP A 120 27.28 -7.88 -13.69
C ASP A 120 26.44 -9.12 -14.02
N GLY A 121 25.73 -9.07 -15.14
CA GLY A 121 24.75 -10.10 -15.55
C GLY A 121 23.29 -9.81 -15.18
N LEU A 122 23.01 -8.97 -14.17
CA LEU A 122 21.64 -8.61 -13.77
C LEU A 122 21.09 -7.41 -14.56
N TRP A 123 21.93 -6.62 -15.22
CA TRP A 123 21.51 -5.42 -15.96
C TRP A 123 20.42 -5.69 -16.99
N GLY A 124 20.48 -6.85 -17.66
CA GLY A 124 19.48 -7.24 -18.65
C GLY A 124 18.07 -7.43 -18.10
N GLN A 125 17.94 -7.68 -16.79
CA GLN A 125 16.66 -7.80 -16.08
C GLN A 125 16.33 -6.52 -15.33
N LEU A 126 17.29 -5.93 -14.63
CA LEU A 126 17.12 -4.73 -13.81
C LEU A 126 16.64 -3.53 -14.62
N ILE A 127 17.28 -3.25 -15.78
CA ILE A 127 16.97 -2.05 -16.57
C ILE A 127 15.50 -2.05 -17.05
N PRO A 128 14.97 -3.10 -17.72
CA PRO A 128 13.58 -3.09 -18.14
C PRO A 128 12.59 -3.00 -16.97
N MET A 129 12.86 -3.70 -15.86
CA MET A 129 12.02 -3.63 -14.66
C MET A 129 12.04 -2.23 -14.04
N ALA A 130 13.22 -1.59 -13.95
CA ALA A 130 13.36 -0.22 -13.46
C ALA A 130 12.64 0.80 -14.36
N PHE A 131 12.72 0.63 -15.68
CA PHE A 131 11.97 1.47 -16.62
C PHE A 131 10.45 1.29 -16.48
N MET A 132 9.98 0.06 -16.37
CA MET A 132 8.55 -0.19 -16.17
C MET A 132 8.06 0.42 -14.86
N PHE A 133 8.82 0.23 -13.78
CA PHE A 133 8.48 0.81 -12.48
C PHE A 133 8.54 2.34 -12.48
N TYR A 134 9.51 2.91 -13.18
CA TYR A 134 9.62 4.35 -13.37
C TYR A 134 8.38 4.92 -14.07
N TRP A 135 7.90 4.30 -15.18
CA TRP A 135 6.69 4.73 -15.88
C TRP A 135 5.45 4.65 -14.98
N MET A 136 5.31 3.55 -14.22
CA MET A 136 4.20 3.37 -13.30
C MET A 136 4.21 4.41 -12.18
N ALA A 137 5.36 4.66 -11.57
CA ALA A 137 5.53 5.62 -10.48
C ALA A 137 5.42 7.07 -10.97
N LEU A 138 5.90 7.37 -12.19
CA LEU A 138 5.74 8.68 -12.82
C LEU A 138 4.26 9.01 -13.05
N ALA A 139 3.51 8.09 -13.64
CA ALA A 139 2.06 8.23 -13.81
C ALA A 139 1.36 8.41 -12.46
N ASN A 140 1.71 7.59 -11.46
CA ASN A 140 1.16 7.71 -10.11
C ASN A 140 1.39 9.09 -9.50
N GLY A 141 2.60 9.64 -9.63
CA GLY A 141 2.90 10.97 -9.10
C GLY A 141 2.09 12.08 -9.78
N ILE A 142 1.92 12.02 -11.11
CA ILE A 142 1.09 12.98 -11.84
C ILE A 142 -0.38 12.86 -11.41
N LEU A 143 -0.91 11.64 -11.32
CA LEU A 143 -2.28 11.37 -10.89
C LEU A 143 -2.52 11.84 -9.44
N ASP A 144 -1.55 11.64 -8.55
CA ASP A 144 -1.61 12.05 -7.14
C ASP A 144 -1.71 13.58 -7.01
N ALA A 145 -0.94 14.34 -7.78
CA ALA A 145 -1.05 15.80 -7.83
C ALA A 145 -2.39 16.27 -8.42
N LEU A 146 -2.85 15.63 -9.50
CA LEU A 146 -4.08 16.03 -10.18
C LEU A 146 -5.34 15.70 -9.38
N LYS A 147 -5.41 14.54 -8.73
CA LYS A 147 -6.58 14.16 -7.92
C LYS A 147 -6.80 15.13 -6.77
N ASP A 148 -5.71 15.49 -6.06
CA ASP A 148 -5.78 16.48 -4.99
C ASP A 148 -6.14 17.87 -5.52
N THR A 149 -5.55 18.27 -6.64
CA THR A 149 -5.87 19.55 -7.28
C THR A 149 -7.35 19.65 -7.62
N LEU A 150 -7.91 18.65 -8.33
CA LEU A 150 -9.30 18.66 -8.77
C LEU A 150 -10.30 18.66 -7.60
N VAL A 151 -10.06 17.86 -6.58
CA VAL A 151 -10.95 17.75 -5.43
C VAL A 151 -10.84 18.96 -4.52
N VAL A 152 -9.61 19.37 -4.16
CA VAL A 152 -9.43 20.45 -3.17
C VAL A 152 -9.78 21.81 -3.74
N THR A 153 -9.55 22.09 -5.02
CA THR A 153 -9.91 23.37 -5.62
C THR A 153 -11.40 23.47 -6.03
N ALA A 154 -12.12 22.33 -6.07
CA ALA A 154 -13.55 22.31 -6.35
C ALA A 154 -14.40 22.78 -5.15
N PHE A 155 -15.73 22.83 -5.35
CA PHE A 155 -16.69 23.08 -4.28
C PHE A 155 -16.52 22.05 -3.15
N GLY A 156 -16.56 22.48 -1.90
CA GLY A 156 -16.37 21.64 -0.71
C GLY A 156 -14.91 21.47 -0.27
N GLY A 157 -13.93 21.81 -1.09
CA GLY A 157 -12.52 21.86 -0.67
C GLY A 157 -11.91 20.57 -0.16
N ALA A 158 -10.94 20.68 0.74
CA ALA A 158 -10.27 19.54 1.36
C ALA A 158 -11.20 18.71 2.26
N GLU A 159 -12.33 19.25 2.69
CA GLU A 159 -13.34 18.57 3.52
C GLU A 159 -14.02 17.40 2.80
N GLN A 160 -13.90 17.30 1.46
CA GLN A 160 -14.35 16.15 0.68
C GLN A 160 -13.49 14.90 0.91
N ILE A 161 -12.18 15.07 1.19
CA ILE A 161 -11.21 13.96 1.26
C ILE A 161 -11.59 12.89 2.28
N PRO A 162 -11.98 13.21 3.53
CA PRO A 162 -12.44 12.20 4.48
C PRO A 162 -13.62 11.36 3.97
N TYR A 163 -14.59 12.01 3.33
CA TYR A 163 -15.77 11.32 2.76
C TYR A 163 -15.39 10.43 1.57
N LEU A 164 -14.53 10.92 0.67
CA LEU A 164 -14.02 10.13 -0.45
C LEU A 164 -13.27 8.88 0.04
N THR A 165 -12.41 9.03 1.05
CA THR A 165 -11.60 7.93 1.57
C THR A 165 -12.48 6.81 2.14
N VAL A 166 -13.50 7.17 2.94
CA VAL A 166 -14.33 6.18 3.64
C VAL A 166 -15.39 5.57 2.73
N TYR A 167 -16.12 6.41 1.97
CA TYR A 167 -17.33 5.95 1.27
C TYR A 167 -17.08 5.60 -0.21
N ALA A 168 -15.95 5.99 -0.78
CA ALA A 168 -15.64 5.73 -2.17
C ALA A 168 -14.35 4.90 -2.34
N VAL A 169 -13.21 5.35 -1.80
CA VAL A 169 -11.93 4.66 -1.97
C VAL A 169 -11.93 3.30 -1.29
N LEU A 170 -12.31 3.23 0.00
CA LEU A 170 -12.29 1.97 0.75
C LEU A 170 -13.16 0.88 0.10
N PRO A 171 -14.45 1.10 -0.19
CA PRO A 171 -15.25 0.05 -0.83
C PRO A 171 -14.76 -0.27 -2.25
N ALA A 172 -14.24 0.71 -3.00
CA ALA A 172 -13.69 0.47 -4.33
C ALA A 172 -12.41 -0.38 -4.28
N SER A 173 -11.49 -0.11 -3.34
CA SER A 173 -10.28 -0.92 -3.14
C SER A 173 -10.63 -2.36 -2.78
N LEU A 174 -11.59 -2.58 -1.87
CA LEU A 174 -12.05 -3.91 -1.51
C LEU A 174 -12.70 -4.64 -2.71
N ALA A 175 -13.52 -3.94 -3.49
CA ALA A 175 -14.18 -4.49 -4.67
C ALA A 175 -13.15 -4.88 -5.76
N VAL A 176 -12.15 -4.03 -6.00
CA VAL A 176 -11.10 -4.30 -7.01
C VAL A 176 -10.21 -5.45 -6.60
N VAL A 177 -9.84 -5.56 -5.31
CA VAL A 177 -9.08 -6.71 -4.79
C VAL A 177 -9.87 -8.02 -4.99
N GLY A 178 -11.17 -8.03 -4.68
CA GLY A 178 -12.03 -9.19 -4.92
C GLY A 178 -12.16 -9.54 -6.42
N LEU A 179 -12.29 -8.52 -7.28
CA LEU A 179 -12.33 -8.68 -8.72
C LEU A 179 -11.01 -9.23 -9.27
N PHE A 180 -9.88 -8.67 -8.80
CA PHE A 180 -8.54 -9.13 -9.17
C PHE A 180 -8.35 -10.62 -8.88
N ALA A 181 -8.72 -11.07 -7.67
CA ALA A 181 -8.64 -12.48 -7.31
C ALA A 181 -9.44 -13.38 -8.25
N ARG A 182 -10.67 -12.96 -8.57
CA ARG A 182 -11.58 -13.73 -9.42
C ARG A 182 -11.08 -13.82 -10.86
N VAL A 183 -10.63 -12.68 -11.41
CA VAL A 183 -10.15 -12.61 -12.80
C VAL A 183 -8.80 -13.32 -12.95
N ASN A 184 -7.91 -13.20 -11.93
CA ASN A 184 -6.62 -13.91 -11.92
C ASN A 184 -6.80 -15.44 -11.98
N ALA A 185 -7.80 -15.97 -11.28
CA ALA A 185 -8.12 -17.40 -11.34
C ALA A 185 -8.62 -17.86 -12.70
N MET A 186 -9.23 -16.96 -13.50
CA MET A 186 -9.83 -17.29 -14.81
C MET A 186 -8.87 -17.10 -15.98
N TRP A 187 -8.05 -16.03 -16.01
CA TRP A 187 -7.34 -15.60 -17.23
C TRP A 187 -5.81 -15.67 -17.13
N GLY A 188 -5.27 -15.88 -15.95
CA GLY A 188 -3.82 -15.83 -15.70
C GLY A 188 -3.29 -14.39 -15.62
N ARG A 189 -2.07 -14.24 -15.07
CA ARG A 189 -1.53 -12.94 -14.68
C ARG A 189 -1.17 -12.02 -15.85
N GLU A 190 -0.64 -12.57 -16.92
CA GLU A 190 -0.22 -11.77 -18.07
C GLU A 190 -1.39 -11.07 -18.76
N LYS A 191 -2.51 -11.81 -19.00
CA LYS A 191 -3.73 -11.21 -19.56
C LYS A 191 -4.36 -10.23 -18.59
N LEU A 192 -4.36 -10.57 -17.31
CA LEU A 192 -4.85 -9.71 -16.23
C LEU A 192 -4.16 -8.35 -16.22
N PHE A 193 -2.84 -8.33 -16.41
CA PHE A 193 -2.05 -7.11 -16.48
C PHE A 193 -2.59 -6.13 -17.53
N TYR A 194 -2.76 -6.60 -18.77
CA TYR A 194 -3.26 -5.75 -19.86
C TYR A 194 -4.71 -5.33 -19.68
N VAL A 195 -5.53 -6.19 -19.08
CA VAL A 195 -6.94 -5.86 -18.81
C VAL A 195 -7.04 -4.71 -17.80
N PHE A 196 -6.37 -4.81 -16.66
CA PHE A 196 -6.41 -3.72 -15.67
C PHE A 196 -5.76 -2.45 -16.20
N LEU A 197 -4.61 -2.55 -16.85
CA LEU A 197 -3.97 -1.39 -17.48
C LEU A 197 -4.94 -0.75 -18.50
N GLY A 198 -5.59 -1.55 -19.34
CA GLY A 198 -6.56 -1.09 -20.32
C GLY A 198 -7.77 -0.39 -19.69
N ILE A 199 -8.32 -0.92 -18.60
CA ILE A 199 -9.42 -0.31 -17.85
C ILE A 199 -9.02 1.08 -17.34
N PHE A 200 -7.87 1.20 -16.68
CA PHE A 200 -7.40 2.49 -16.17
C PHE A 200 -7.12 3.48 -17.29
N MET A 201 -6.43 3.07 -18.36
CA MET A 201 -6.12 3.95 -19.48
C MET A 201 -7.40 4.41 -20.20
N SER A 202 -8.36 3.51 -20.40
CA SER A 202 -9.66 3.85 -21.00
C SER A 202 -10.43 4.85 -20.13
N PHE A 203 -10.43 4.65 -18.81
CA PHE A 203 -11.06 5.59 -17.89
C PHE A 203 -10.38 6.96 -17.92
N PHE A 204 -9.06 7.04 -17.88
CA PHE A 204 -8.32 8.30 -17.92
C PHE A 204 -8.48 9.03 -19.26
N ALA A 205 -8.54 8.30 -20.36
CA ALA A 205 -8.88 8.87 -21.68
C ALA A 205 -10.32 9.43 -21.69
N LEU A 206 -11.30 8.66 -21.22
CA LEU A 206 -12.70 9.08 -21.10
C LEU A 206 -12.82 10.31 -20.20
N PHE A 207 -12.13 10.31 -19.06
CA PHE A 207 -12.13 11.48 -18.17
C PHE A 207 -11.60 12.72 -18.88
N THR A 208 -10.48 12.62 -19.55
CA THR A 208 -9.80 13.76 -20.19
C THR A 208 -10.58 14.33 -21.37
N VAL A 209 -11.18 13.45 -22.19
CA VAL A 209 -11.84 13.84 -23.46
C VAL A 209 -13.32 14.16 -23.27
N VAL A 210 -14.00 13.45 -22.36
CA VAL A 210 -15.47 13.56 -22.21
C VAL A 210 -15.88 14.14 -20.87
N LEU A 211 -15.47 13.50 -19.75
CA LEU A 211 -16.04 13.87 -18.44
C LEU A 211 -15.58 15.24 -17.98
N TYR A 212 -14.29 15.51 -18.07
CA TYR A 212 -13.72 16.76 -17.58
C TYR A 212 -14.20 17.99 -18.38
N PRO A 213 -14.19 18.00 -19.73
CA PRO A 213 -14.69 19.14 -20.51
C PRO A 213 -16.18 19.43 -20.29
N ASN A 214 -16.97 18.42 -19.95
CA ASN A 214 -18.40 18.54 -19.69
C ASN A 214 -18.76 18.61 -18.19
N ALA A 215 -17.76 18.73 -17.30
CA ALA A 215 -17.97 18.69 -15.86
C ALA A 215 -18.99 19.73 -15.37
N ALA A 216 -18.97 20.95 -15.92
CA ALA A 216 -19.92 22.00 -15.57
C ALA A 216 -21.38 21.61 -15.85
N ALA A 217 -21.61 20.85 -16.93
CA ALA A 217 -22.95 20.36 -17.28
C ALA A 217 -23.34 19.09 -16.50
N LEU A 218 -22.36 18.28 -16.15
CA LEU A 218 -22.57 17.00 -15.45
C LEU A 218 -22.74 17.16 -13.94
N HIS A 219 -22.22 18.23 -13.36
CA HIS A 219 -22.28 18.47 -11.93
C HIS A 219 -23.62 19.11 -11.52
N PRO A 220 -24.41 18.50 -10.61
CA PRO A 220 -25.73 19.01 -10.18
C PRO A 220 -25.58 20.17 -9.17
N THR A 221 -25.01 21.30 -9.60
CA THR A 221 -24.67 22.43 -8.73
C THR A 221 -25.93 23.10 -8.14
N ALA A 222 -27.02 23.18 -8.90
CA ALA A 222 -28.29 23.72 -8.41
C ALA A 222 -28.92 22.88 -7.30
N TRP A 223 -28.90 21.55 -7.44
CA TRP A 223 -29.29 20.62 -6.39
C TRP A 223 -28.42 20.78 -5.14
N ALA A 224 -27.10 20.83 -5.33
CA ALA A 224 -26.15 21.00 -4.23
C ALA A 224 -26.39 22.29 -3.44
N ALA A 225 -26.65 23.42 -4.11
CA ALA A 225 -26.95 24.69 -3.47
C ALA A 225 -28.22 24.60 -2.60
N THR A 226 -29.28 23.94 -3.10
CA THR A 226 -30.52 23.75 -2.35
C THR A 226 -30.34 22.86 -1.13
N VAL A 227 -29.63 21.73 -1.28
CA VAL A 227 -29.42 20.76 -0.19
C VAL A 227 -28.42 21.30 0.85
N SER A 228 -27.37 21.99 0.42
CA SER A 228 -26.37 22.59 1.34
C SER A 228 -26.98 23.66 2.25
N ALA A 229 -28.00 24.39 1.76
CA ALA A 229 -28.69 25.40 2.56
C ALA A 229 -29.51 24.80 3.72
N SER A 230 -29.92 23.54 3.61
CA SER A 230 -30.79 22.86 4.59
C SER A 230 -30.03 21.94 5.55
N LEU A 231 -28.75 21.63 5.29
CA LEU A 231 -27.97 20.67 6.07
C LEU A 231 -26.85 21.34 6.88
N PRO A 232 -26.42 20.72 7.99
CA PRO A 232 -25.29 21.20 8.78
C PRO A 232 -24.01 21.31 7.95
N LEU A 233 -23.16 22.30 8.27
CA LEU A 233 -21.89 22.56 7.59
C LEU A 233 -20.99 21.31 7.51
N GLY A 234 -20.97 20.50 8.56
CA GLY A 234 -20.16 19.30 8.62
C GLY A 234 -20.47 18.24 7.57
N VAL A 235 -21.69 18.23 7.01
CA VAL A 235 -22.10 17.26 5.97
C VAL A 235 -21.77 17.75 4.55
N GLN A 236 -21.42 19.03 4.41
CA GLN A 236 -21.20 19.65 3.09
C GLN A 236 -20.06 18.98 2.30
N GLY A 237 -19.04 18.44 2.97
CA GLY A 237 -18.00 17.63 2.31
C GLY A 237 -18.57 16.41 1.58
N GLY A 238 -19.54 15.72 2.18
CA GLY A 238 -20.24 14.58 1.56
C GLY A 238 -21.12 15.00 0.38
N ILE A 239 -21.84 16.13 0.50
CA ILE A 239 -22.63 16.70 -0.61
C ILE A 239 -21.71 17.07 -1.76
N ALA A 240 -20.57 17.68 -1.46
CA ALA A 240 -19.59 18.08 -2.46
C ALA A 240 -19.01 16.88 -3.23
N VAL A 241 -18.80 15.72 -2.57
CA VAL A 241 -18.40 14.47 -3.25
C VAL A 241 -19.42 14.05 -4.31
N LEU A 242 -20.72 14.13 -3.98
CA LEU A 242 -21.79 13.79 -4.92
C LEU A 242 -21.94 14.85 -6.02
N THR A 243 -21.77 16.12 -5.67
CA THR A 243 -21.82 17.22 -6.65
C THR A 243 -20.68 17.12 -7.65
N ASN A 244 -19.46 16.91 -7.17
CA ASN A 244 -18.27 16.81 -8.01
C ASN A 244 -17.99 15.35 -8.41
N TRP A 245 -19.01 14.57 -8.73
CA TRP A 245 -18.89 13.12 -8.90
C TRP A 245 -17.85 12.69 -9.95
N THR A 246 -17.63 13.48 -11.00
CA THR A 246 -16.59 13.17 -12.00
C THR A 246 -15.18 13.30 -11.42
N TYR A 247 -14.94 14.31 -10.57
CA TYR A 247 -13.67 14.49 -9.86
C TYR A 247 -13.51 13.45 -8.76
N SER A 248 -14.59 13.05 -8.12
CA SER A 248 -14.64 11.97 -7.14
C SER A 248 -14.24 10.62 -7.77
N LEU A 249 -14.76 10.30 -8.95
CA LEU A 249 -14.37 9.11 -9.72
C LEU A 249 -12.89 9.15 -10.13
N PHE A 250 -12.41 10.33 -10.56
CA PHE A 250 -11.00 10.50 -10.89
C PHE A 250 -10.11 10.30 -9.67
N TYR A 251 -10.52 10.83 -8.51
CA TYR A 251 -9.80 10.64 -7.25
C TYR A 251 -9.70 9.16 -6.88
N VAL A 252 -10.82 8.44 -6.89
CA VAL A 252 -10.86 7.00 -6.59
C VAL A 252 -10.00 6.21 -7.57
N SER A 253 -10.11 6.48 -8.87
CA SER A 253 -9.31 5.77 -9.89
C SER A 253 -7.82 6.05 -9.74
N SER A 254 -7.43 7.26 -9.35
CA SER A 254 -6.03 7.61 -9.08
C SER A 254 -5.48 6.92 -7.82
N GLU A 255 -6.28 6.76 -6.77
CA GLU A 255 -5.91 5.96 -5.59
C GLU A 255 -5.74 4.49 -5.95
N LEU A 256 -6.71 3.92 -6.67
CA LEU A 256 -6.67 2.53 -7.13
C LEU A 256 -5.51 2.24 -8.09
N TRP A 257 -5.02 3.22 -8.85
CA TRP A 257 -3.82 3.07 -9.67
C TRP A 257 -2.62 2.63 -8.83
N GLY A 258 -2.37 3.31 -7.70
CA GLY A 258 -1.30 2.94 -6.77
C GLY A 258 -1.47 1.54 -6.19
N ASP A 259 -2.70 1.21 -5.75
CA ASP A 259 -3.00 -0.07 -5.13
C ASP A 259 -2.90 -1.24 -6.13
N VAL A 260 -3.37 -1.06 -7.36
CA VAL A 260 -3.46 -2.14 -8.35
C VAL A 260 -2.21 -2.21 -9.23
N ILE A 261 -1.85 -1.11 -9.88
CA ILE A 261 -0.78 -1.12 -10.90
C ILE A 261 0.59 -1.23 -10.24
N LEU A 262 0.87 -0.42 -9.20
CA LEU A 262 2.16 -0.44 -8.52
C LEU A 262 2.29 -1.62 -7.55
N SER A 263 1.23 -1.91 -6.79
CA SER A 263 1.33 -2.87 -5.69
C SER A 263 1.03 -4.30 -6.12
N LEU A 264 -0.09 -4.53 -6.81
CA LEU A 264 -0.49 -5.89 -7.18
C LEU A 264 0.19 -6.37 -8.47
N LEU A 265 0.14 -5.56 -9.54
CA LEU A 265 0.62 -6.00 -10.85
C LEU A 265 2.14 -5.97 -10.96
N PHE A 266 2.78 -4.87 -10.56
CA PHE A 266 4.23 -4.77 -10.66
C PHE A 266 4.94 -5.79 -9.77
N TRP A 267 4.63 -5.80 -8.46
CA TRP A 267 5.29 -6.71 -7.53
C TRP A 267 4.93 -8.17 -7.80
N GLY A 268 3.70 -8.44 -8.28
CA GLY A 268 3.32 -9.78 -8.74
C GLY A 268 4.23 -10.28 -9.87
N MET A 269 4.47 -9.45 -10.89
CA MET A 269 5.37 -9.76 -12.00
C MET A 269 6.84 -9.84 -11.53
N ALA A 270 7.29 -8.87 -10.72
CA ALA A 270 8.66 -8.84 -10.23
C ALA A 270 9.02 -10.10 -9.44
N ASN A 271 8.10 -10.58 -8.58
CA ASN A 271 8.29 -11.81 -7.82
C ASN A 271 8.30 -13.08 -8.68
N GLU A 272 7.63 -13.07 -9.83
CA GLU A 272 7.64 -14.22 -10.76
C GLU A 272 8.90 -14.27 -11.63
N THR A 273 9.43 -13.09 -11.99
CA THR A 273 10.54 -12.98 -12.94
C THR A 273 11.90 -12.89 -12.27
N THR A 274 11.97 -12.61 -10.95
CA THR A 274 13.23 -12.42 -10.23
C THR A 274 13.55 -13.62 -9.36
N ARG A 275 14.80 -14.13 -9.43
CA ARG A 275 15.29 -15.20 -8.55
C ARG A 275 15.47 -14.65 -7.14
N LEU A 276 15.27 -15.49 -6.13
CA LEU A 276 15.39 -15.10 -4.73
C LEU A 276 16.78 -14.49 -4.39
N GLN A 277 17.85 -15.03 -4.99
CA GLN A 277 19.21 -14.53 -4.80
C GLN A 277 19.41 -13.12 -5.34
N ASP A 278 18.76 -12.78 -6.48
CA ASP A 278 18.91 -11.50 -7.17
C ASP A 278 17.98 -10.43 -6.58
N ALA A 279 16.89 -10.83 -5.92
CA ALA A 279 15.89 -9.94 -5.35
C ALA A 279 16.49 -8.99 -4.30
N SER A 280 17.44 -9.46 -3.49
CA SER A 280 18.12 -8.65 -2.46
C SER A 280 18.89 -7.45 -3.04
N VAL A 281 19.31 -7.52 -4.29
CA VAL A 281 20.03 -6.46 -5.00
C VAL A 281 19.08 -5.62 -5.86
N ILE A 282 18.19 -6.28 -6.61
CA ILE A 282 17.28 -5.61 -7.57
C ILE A 282 16.25 -4.74 -6.85
N TYR A 283 15.61 -5.23 -5.80
CA TYR A 283 14.47 -4.55 -5.19
C TYR A 283 14.81 -3.22 -4.50
N PRO A 284 15.92 -3.08 -3.74
CA PRO A 284 16.32 -1.78 -3.22
C PRO A 284 16.58 -0.74 -4.30
N LEU A 285 17.17 -1.16 -5.44
CA LEU A 285 17.42 -0.26 -6.57
C LEU A 285 16.13 0.21 -7.24
N LEU A 286 15.12 -0.67 -7.36
CA LEU A 286 13.78 -0.29 -7.80
C LEU A 286 13.17 0.75 -6.86
N GLY A 287 13.36 0.61 -5.54
CA GLY A 287 12.92 1.58 -4.54
C GLY A 287 13.50 2.97 -4.74
N VAL A 288 14.80 3.07 -5.02
CA VAL A 288 15.43 4.35 -5.37
C VAL A 288 14.83 4.90 -6.68
N GLY A 289 14.65 4.05 -7.69
CA GLY A 289 14.05 4.43 -8.97
C GLY A 289 12.66 5.04 -8.84
N ALA A 290 11.83 4.55 -7.93
CA ALA A 290 10.51 5.11 -7.67
C ALA A 290 10.56 6.52 -7.06
N ASN A 291 11.50 6.79 -6.16
CA ASN A 291 11.65 8.13 -5.59
C ASN A 291 12.17 9.13 -6.64
N VAL A 292 13.03 8.67 -7.56
CA VAL A 292 13.44 9.47 -8.74
C VAL A 292 12.22 9.74 -9.64
N ALA A 293 11.36 8.75 -9.87
CA ALA A 293 10.14 8.95 -10.65
C ALA A 293 9.18 9.94 -9.97
N GLN A 294 9.06 9.88 -8.65
CA GLN A 294 8.26 10.84 -7.88
C GLN A 294 8.82 12.26 -7.96
N ALA A 295 10.13 12.44 -7.83
CA ALA A 295 10.76 13.73 -8.02
C ALA A 295 10.55 14.26 -9.44
N SER A 296 10.70 13.40 -10.45
CA SER A 296 10.47 13.73 -11.85
C SER A 296 9.02 14.14 -12.11
N SER A 297 8.05 13.43 -11.56
CA SER A 297 6.63 13.78 -11.68
C SER A 297 6.35 15.16 -11.09
N GLY A 298 6.89 15.45 -9.90
CA GLY A 298 6.78 16.76 -9.27
C GLY A 298 7.37 17.88 -10.13
N ALA A 299 8.57 17.67 -10.67
CA ALA A 299 9.21 18.64 -11.56
C ALA A 299 8.38 18.89 -12.83
N ILE A 300 7.85 17.85 -13.46
CA ILE A 300 7.00 17.95 -14.66
C ILE A 300 5.69 18.68 -14.34
N VAL A 301 5.00 18.30 -13.28
CA VAL A 301 3.75 18.95 -12.85
C VAL A 301 4.00 20.43 -12.58
N ARG A 302 5.06 20.76 -11.85
CA ARG A 302 5.44 22.15 -11.60
C ARG A 302 5.72 22.91 -12.88
N TRP A 303 6.55 22.36 -13.77
CA TRP A 303 6.94 23.02 -15.01
C TRP A 303 5.74 23.30 -15.91
N ILE A 304 4.87 22.30 -16.11
CA ILE A 304 3.64 22.46 -16.91
C ILE A 304 2.71 23.50 -16.25
N SER A 305 2.54 23.42 -14.92
CA SER A 305 1.63 24.31 -14.22
C SER A 305 2.11 25.77 -14.18
N THR A 306 3.43 26.04 -14.21
CA THR A 306 3.98 27.39 -14.08
C THR A 306 4.52 27.98 -15.37
N LYS A 307 5.29 27.20 -16.15
CA LYS A 307 6.08 27.72 -17.28
C LYS A 307 5.43 27.50 -18.63
N TRP A 308 4.66 26.41 -18.78
CA TRP A 308 4.03 26.13 -20.06
C TRP A 308 2.78 26.98 -20.25
N VAL A 309 2.76 27.77 -21.33
CA VAL A 309 1.65 28.65 -21.71
C VAL A 309 1.15 28.23 -23.08
N PRO A 310 -0.11 27.77 -23.21
CA PRO A 310 -0.63 27.21 -24.46
C PRO A 310 -0.93 28.27 -25.53
N GLY A 311 -1.07 29.54 -25.15
CA GLY A 311 -1.32 30.65 -26.08
C GLY A 311 -1.58 31.96 -25.34
N PRO A 312 -1.30 33.13 -25.95
CA PRO A 312 -1.33 34.42 -25.28
C PRO A 312 -2.75 34.96 -24.99
N GLU A 313 -3.80 34.49 -25.68
CA GLU A 313 -5.15 35.05 -25.58
C GLU A 313 -6.19 34.10 -24.95
N MET A 314 -5.75 33.04 -24.25
CA MET A 314 -6.66 32.06 -23.66
C MET A 314 -7.16 32.52 -22.27
N SER A 315 -8.43 32.23 -21.97
CA SER A 315 -8.97 32.42 -20.62
C SER A 315 -8.21 31.55 -19.60
N VAL A 316 -8.22 31.96 -18.33
CA VAL A 316 -7.54 31.22 -17.24
C VAL A 316 -8.01 29.77 -17.18
N GLU A 317 -9.30 29.55 -17.40
CA GLU A 317 -9.90 28.21 -17.42
C GLU A 317 -9.42 27.39 -18.62
N ALA A 318 -9.38 28.00 -19.81
CA ALA A 318 -8.88 27.33 -21.02
C ALA A 318 -7.39 26.97 -20.90
N VAL A 319 -6.59 27.83 -20.27
CA VAL A 319 -5.18 27.54 -19.95
C VAL A 319 -5.05 26.33 -19.03
N TRP A 320 -5.85 26.28 -17.96
CA TRP A 320 -5.83 25.15 -17.06
C TRP A 320 -6.29 23.85 -17.74
N ASN A 321 -7.36 23.91 -18.54
CA ASN A 321 -7.85 22.76 -19.31
C ASN A 321 -6.77 22.22 -20.26
N ALA A 322 -6.00 23.08 -20.91
CA ALA A 322 -4.87 22.68 -21.76
C ALA A 322 -3.74 22.02 -20.94
N LYS A 323 -3.39 22.58 -19.78
CA LYS A 323 -2.39 22.01 -18.86
C LYS A 323 -2.79 20.62 -18.36
N LEU A 324 -4.02 20.45 -17.96
CA LEU A 324 -4.56 19.16 -17.51
C LEU A 324 -4.50 18.13 -18.66
N ARG A 325 -4.92 18.51 -19.87
CA ARG A 325 -4.84 17.61 -21.03
C ARG A 325 -3.40 17.19 -21.33
N LEU A 326 -2.43 18.10 -21.22
CA LEU A 326 -1.02 17.77 -21.42
C LEU A 326 -0.51 16.80 -20.35
N LEU A 327 -0.84 17.02 -19.06
CA LEU A 327 -0.48 16.11 -17.97
C LEU A 327 -1.12 14.72 -18.16
N MET A 328 -2.39 14.68 -18.55
CA MET A 328 -3.09 13.42 -18.82
C MET A 328 -2.55 12.71 -20.07
N SER A 329 -2.13 13.45 -21.10
CA SER A 329 -1.46 12.86 -22.28
C SER A 329 -0.15 12.20 -21.89
N LEU A 330 0.59 12.78 -20.93
CA LEU A 330 1.80 12.17 -20.40
C LEU A 330 1.48 10.89 -19.60
N VAL A 331 0.39 10.86 -18.83
CA VAL A 331 -0.09 9.63 -18.15
C VAL A 331 -0.42 8.54 -19.19
N MET A 332 -1.07 8.93 -20.30
CA MET A 332 -1.35 7.99 -21.40
C MET A 332 -0.06 7.46 -22.05
N LEU A 333 0.93 8.32 -22.24
CA LEU A 333 2.25 7.91 -22.73
C LEU A 333 2.94 6.93 -21.77
N CYS A 334 2.85 7.19 -20.46
CA CYS A 334 3.34 6.25 -19.45
C CYS A 334 2.63 4.88 -19.58
N GLY A 335 1.32 4.85 -19.80
CA GLY A 335 0.56 3.62 -20.04
C GLY A 335 1.09 2.82 -21.23
N VAL A 336 1.42 3.49 -22.34
CA VAL A 336 2.05 2.85 -23.50
C VAL A 336 3.45 2.34 -23.15
N GLY A 337 4.25 3.14 -22.43
CA GLY A 337 5.58 2.74 -21.95
C GLY A 337 5.53 1.50 -21.04
N ILE A 338 4.55 1.45 -20.12
CA ILE A 338 4.30 0.29 -19.25
C ILE A 338 3.98 -0.96 -20.09
N ALA A 339 3.04 -0.84 -21.04
CA ALA A 339 2.66 -1.97 -21.90
C ALA A 339 3.84 -2.49 -22.73
N ALA A 340 4.62 -1.58 -23.31
CA ALA A 340 5.78 -1.92 -24.15
C ALA A 340 6.88 -2.60 -23.32
N THR A 341 7.21 -2.04 -22.15
CA THR A 341 8.25 -2.62 -21.27
C THR A 341 7.82 -3.96 -20.68
N HIS A 342 6.53 -4.12 -20.31
CA HIS A 342 5.99 -5.41 -19.87
C HIS A 342 6.08 -6.46 -20.98
N ALA A 343 5.66 -6.13 -22.21
CA ALA A 343 5.77 -7.02 -23.36
C ALA A 343 7.22 -7.45 -23.62
N TYR A 344 8.18 -6.52 -23.51
CA TYR A 344 9.60 -6.80 -23.65
C TYR A 344 10.12 -7.77 -22.58
N ILE A 345 9.74 -7.54 -21.29
CA ILE A 345 10.13 -8.41 -20.18
C ILE A 345 9.58 -9.82 -20.37
N MET A 346 8.30 -9.95 -20.70
CA MET A 346 7.66 -11.24 -20.94
C MET A 346 8.26 -11.98 -22.15
N HIS A 347 8.53 -11.25 -23.23
CA HIS A 347 9.17 -11.84 -24.42
C HIS A 347 10.57 -12.41 -24.08
N ARG A 348 11.39 -11.67 -23.32
CA ARG A 348 12.70 -12.16 -22.85
C ARG A 348 12.59 -13.35 -21.90
N ALA A 349 11.63 -13.31 -20.97
CA ALA A 349 11.39 -14.42 -20.07
C ALA A 349 11.01 -15.69 -20.85
N HIS A 350 10.11 -15.57 -21.85
CA HIS A 350 9.75 -16.69 -22.71
C HIS A 350 10.91 -17.22 -23.59
N GLN A 351 11.86 -16.37 -23.98
CA GLN A 351 13.07 -16.79 -24.72
C GLN A 351 14.09 -17.48 -23.80
N ALA A 352 14.27 -17.00 -22.57
CA ALA A 352 15.17 -17.61 -21.60
C ALA A 352 14.66 -18.99 -21.14
N ASP A 353 13.34 -19.19 -21.10
CA ASP A 353 12.67 -20.45 -20.77
C ASP A 353 12.61 -21.47 -21.95
N GLY A 354 13.29 -21.19 -23.04
CA GLY A 354 13.30 -22.01 -24.25
C GLY A 354 13.65 -23.48 -24.03
N GLY A 355 12.69 -24.26 -23.58
CA GLY A 355 12.70 -25.72 -23.53
C GLY A 355 12.73 -26.36 -22.15
N VAL A 356 13.48 -25.87 -21.18
CA VAL A 356 13.66 -26.52 -19.86
C VAL A 356 12.74 -25.91 -18.81
N GLY A 357 12.55 -24.59 -18.83
CA GLY A 357 11.70 -23.88 -17.86
C GLY A 357 10.21 -24.16 -18.07
N ARG A 358 9.75 -24.30 -19.31
CA ARG A 358 8.35 -24.65 -19.60
C ARG A 358 7.95 -26.00 -19.03
N GLN A 359 8.84 -27.00 -19.10
CA GLN A 359 8.58 -28.31 -18.51
C GLN A 359 8.64 -28.27 -16.98
N ALA A 360 9.57 -27.50 -16.39
CA ALA A 360 9.66 -27.34 -14.96
C ALA A 360 8.47 -26.54 -14.41
N ALA A 361 8.06 -25.44 -15.06
CA ALA A 361 6.89 -24.66 -14.70
C ALA A 361 5.58 -25.42 -14.91
N ALA A 362 5.44 -26.18 -15.99
CA ALA A 362 4.30 -27.06 -16.23
C ALA A 362 4.24 -28.19 -15.19
N LYS A 363 5.38 -28.75 -14.82
CA LYS A 363 5.49 -29.78 -13.78
C LYS A 363 5.19 -29.21 -12.38
N ALA A 364 5.66 -28.01 -12.08
CA ALA A 364 5.33 -27.30 -10.84
C ALA A 364 3.86 -26.90 -10.76
N ALA A 365 3.28 -26.45 -11.87
CA ALA A 365 1.85 -26.13 -11.95
C ALA A 365 0.97 -27.40 -11.88
N ALA A 366 1.40 -28.51 -12.47
CA ALA A 366 0.73 -29.80 -12.35
C ALA A 366 0.84 -30.34 -10.92
N ALA A 367 2.01 -30.23 -10.27
CA ALA A 367 2.21 -30.61 -8.88
C ALA A 367 1.38 -29.74 -7.91
N ALA A 368 1.28 -28.42 -8.18
CA ALA A 368 0.45 -27.53 -7.39
C ALA A 368 -1.06 -27.80 -7.57
N ARG A 369 -1.49 -28.19 -8.78
CA ARG A 369 -2.88 -28.64 -9.03
C ARG A 369 -3.17 -29.95 -8.31
N GLN A 370 -2.25 -30.90 -8.39
CA GLN A 370 -2.37 -32.20 -7.73
C GLN A 370 -2.39 -32.04 -6.20
N ALA A 371 -1.51 -31.22 -5.63
CA ALA A 371 -1.54 -30.87 -4.21
C ALA A 371 -2.85 -30.18 -3.78
N HIS A 372 -3.44 -29.37 -4.64
CA HIS A 372 -4.74 -28.74 -4.37
C HIS A 372 -5.91 -29.72 -4.50
N GLU A 373 -5.88 -30.64 -5.46
CA GLU A 373 -6.84 -31.73 -5.61
C GLU A 373 -6.73 -32.73 -4.44
N ASP A 374 -5.52 -33.06 -4.01
CA ASP A 374 -5.26 -33.89 -2.84
C ASP A 374 -5.74 -33.21 -1.55
N GLU A 375 -5.55 -31.89 -1.40
CA GLU A 375 -6.08 -31.10 -0.28
C GLU A 375 -7.62 -31.06 -0.28
N ILE A 376 -8.25 -30.99 -1.45
CA ILE A 376 -9.72 -31.07 -1.58
C ILE A 376 -10.20 -32.47 -1.21
N ALA A 377 -9.59 -33.52 -1.74
CA ALA A 377 -9.93 -34.90 -1.46
C ALA A 377 -9.72 -35.25 0.04
N GLU A 378 -8.63 -34.77 0.64
CA GLU A 378 -8.35 -34.93 2.07
C GLU A 378 -9.37 -34.17 2.93
N ASN A 379 -9.80 -32.97 2.51
CA ASN A 379 -10.84 -32.22 3.21
C ASN A 379 -12.22 -32.89 3.06
N GLU A 380 -12.56 -33.44 1.89
CA GLU A 380 -13.80 -34.19 1.68
C GLU A 380 -13.81 -35.49 2.50
N ALA A 381 -12.71 -36.22 2.53
CA ALA A 381 -12.55 -37.41 3.36
C ALA A 381 -12.65 -37.12 4.87
N ARG A 382 -12.15 -35.96 5.32
CA ARG A 382 -12.24 -35.52 6.72
C ARG A 382 -13.65 -35.07 7.09
N VAL A 383 -14.37 -34.41 6.19
CA VAL A 383 -15.77 -34.05 6.37
C VAL A 383 -16.64 -35.32 6.45
N ALA A 384 -16.38 -36.30 5.59
CA ALA A 384 -17.06 -37.59 5.63
C ALA A 384 -16.75 -38.40 6.91
N ALA A 385 -15.56 -38.21 7.49
CA ALA A 385 -15.15 -38.85 8.76
C ALA A 385 -15.65 -38.14 10.03
N GLY A 386 -16.45 -37.08 9.92
CA GLY A 386 -16.98 -36.33 11.06
C GLY A 386 -15.93 -35.62 11.95
N LYS A 387 -14.68 -35.53 11.46
CA LYS A 387 -13.62 -34.78 12.14
C LYS A 387 -13.60 -33.35 11.61
N GLU A 388 -14.36 -32.47 12.23
CA GLU A 388 -14.19 -31.03 12.01
C GLU A 388 -12.73 -30.64 12.32
N LYS A 389 -11.93 -30.44 11.28
CA LYS A 389 -10.70 -29.72 11.42
C LYS A 389 -11.10 -28.29 11.75
N LYS A 390 -10.75 -27.84 12.93
CA LYS A 390 -10.72 -26.42 13.29
C LYS A 390 -9.76 -25.76 12.28
N ASN A 391 -10.27 -25.49 11.07
CA ASN A 391 -9.57 -24.77 10.03
C ASN A 391 -9.24 -23.41 10.64
N SER A 392 -8.00 -23.18 10.94
CA SER A 392 -7.46 -21.88 11.29
C SER A 392 -7.59 -20.95 10.08
N LYS A 393 -8.83 -20.63 9.74
CA LYS A 393 -9.15 -19.49 8.88
C LYS A 393 -9.07 -18.30 9.80
N THR A 394 -7.90 -17.69 9.87
CA THR A 394 -7.68 -16.46 10.62
C THR A 394 -8.65 -15.42 10.07
N GLY A 395 -9.84 -15.34 10.69
CA GLY A 395 -10.79 -14.27 10.45
C GLY A 395 -10.15 -12.94 10.89
N LEU A 396 -10.66 -11.81 10.44
CA LEU A 396 -10.21 -10.49 10.90
C LEU A 396 -10.21 -10.41 12.44
N LEU A 397 -11.18 -11.06 13.09
CA LEU A 397 -11.28 -11.16 14.56
C LEU A 397 -10.12 -11.99 15.15
N ASP A 398 -9.74 -13.10 14.52
CA ASP A 398 -8.62 -13.92 15.00
C ASP A 398 -7.29 -13.18 14.83
N ALA A 399 -7.12 -12.44 13.70
CA ALA A 399 -5.97 -11.58 13.47
C ALA A 399 -5.89 -10.46 14.53
N LEU A 400 -7.01 -9.80 14.83
CA LEU A 400 -7.08 -8.77 15.86
C LEU A 400 -6.78 -9.37 17.25
N GLN A 401 -7.34 -10.53 17.57
CA GLN A 401 -7.09 -11.22 18.83
C GLN A 401 -5.61 -11.64 18.96
N PHE A 402 -4.98 -12.06 17.87
CA PHE A 402 -3.56 -12.36 17.84
C PHE A 402 -2.71 -11.11 18.12
N VAL A 403 -3.00 -9.98 17.45
CA VAL A 403 -2.33 -8.71 17.69
C VAL A 403 -2.44 -8.26 19.14
N LEU A 404 -3.62 -8.42 19.75
CA LEU A 404 -3.84 -8.02 21.16
C LEU A 404 -3.15 -8.93 22.18
N ARG A 405 -2.77 -10.17 21.80
CA ARG A 405 -2.11 -11.14 22.69
C ARG A 405 -0.58 -10.98 22.72
N SER A 406 0.04 -10.61 21.61
CA SER A 406 1.49 -10.38 21.53
C SER A 406 1.79 -8.90 21.76
N PRO A 407 2.51 -8.54 22.83
CA PRO A 407 2.85 -7.16 23.11
C PRO A 407 3.74 -6.52 22.03
N GLU A 408 4.60 -7.30 21.38
CA GLU A 408 5.46 -6.87 20.29
C GLU A 408 4.64 -6.51 19.06
N VAL A 409 3.77 -7.43 18.63
CA VAL A 409 2.89 -7.24 17.47
C VAL A 409 1.90 -6.10 17.73
N LEU A 410 1.43 -5.95 18.96
CA LEU A 410 0.56 -4.83 19.35
C LEU A 410 1.29 -3.48 19.23
N CYS A 411 2.54 -3.39 19.68
CA CYS A 411 3.33 -2.17 19.53
C CYS A 411 3.57 -1.82 18.06
N LEU A 412 3.89 -2.82 17.21
CA LEU A 412 4.03 -2.64 15.77
C LEU A 412 2.72 -2.15 15.13
N ALA A 413 1.57 -2.73 15.51
CA ALA A 413 0.26 -2.29 15.05
C ALA A 413 -0.04 -0.84 15.46
N ILE A 414 0.22 -0.49 16.72
CA ILE A 414 0.06 0.87 17.23
C ILE A 414 0.93 1.85 16.44
N MET A 415 2.20 1.52 16.16
CA MET A 415 3.09 2.37 15.40
C MET A 415 2.58 2.59 13.96
N SER A 416 2.22 1.52 13.26
CA SER A 416 1.75 1.57 11.88
C SER A 416 0.42 2.35 11.75
N VAL A 417 -0.53 2.09 12.67
CA VAL A 417 -1.82 2.81 12.72
C VAL A 417 -1.60 4.28 13.08
N SER A 418 -0.77 4.59 14.09
CA SER A 418 -0.49 5.97 14.53
C SER A 418 0.17 6.79 13.43
N GLN A 419 1.07 6.19 12.65
CA GLN A 419 1.69 6.85 11.51
C GLN A 419 0.64 7.24 10.46
N GLY A 420 -0.29 6.34 10.13
CA GLY A 420 -1.37 6.65 9.19
C GLY A 420 -2.34 7.71 9.70
N LEU A 421 -2.77 7.59 10.98
CA LEU A 421 -3.69 8.53 11.63
C LEU A 421 -3.08 9.93 11.72
N SER A 422 -1.86 10.08 12.25
CA SER A 422 -1.21 11.40 12.41
C SER A 422 -1.06 12.11 11.07
N SER A 423 -0.64 11.36 10.03
CA SER A 423 -0.43 11.88 8.69
C SER A 423 -1.73 12.40 8.06
N ILE A 424 -2.84 11.64 8.14
CA ILE A 424 -4.11 12.06 7.52
C ILE A 424 -4.74 13.27 8.24
N LEU A 425 -4.64 13.31 9.59
CA LEU A 425 -5.15 14.45 10.36
C LEU A 425 -4.46 15.76 9.97
N PHE A 426 -3.15 15.72 9.80
CA PHE A 426 -2.37 16.86 9.37
C PHE A 426 -2.64 17.24 7.90
N GLN A 427 -2.61 16.26 6.99
CA GLN A 427 -2.67 16.51 5.55
C GLN A 427 -3.94 17.24 5.11
N VAL A 428 -5.10 16.90 5.65
CA VAL A 428 -6.37 17.52 5.24
C VAL A 428 -6.42 18.99 5.70
N ALA A 429 -5.92 19.29 6.92
CA ALA A 429 -5.82 20.66 7.40
C ALA A 429 -4.84 21.50 6.55
N TRP A 430 -3.65 20.95 6.25
CA TRP A 430 -2.66 21.62 5.41
C TRP A 430 -3.17 21.83 3.97
N LYS A 431 -3.79 20.83 3.34
CA LYS A 431 -4.37 20.95 1.99
C LYS A 431 -5.46 22.02 1.93
N GLY A 432 -6.26 22.17 2.99
CA GLY A 432 -7.23 23.24 3.12
C GLY A 432 -6.58 24.64 3.13
N GLN A 433 -5.49 24.80 3.88
CA GLN A 433 -4.74 26.06 3.94
C GLN A 433 -3.98 26.36 2.64
N LEU A 434 -3.43 25.31 2.00
CA LEU A 434 -2.78 25.42 0.69
C LEU A 434 -3.77 25.93 -0.36
N ARG A 435 -5.05 25.54 -0.31
CA ARG A 435 -6.11 26.06 -1.18
C ARG A 435 -6.37 27.56 -0.94
N ILE A 436 -6.32 28.02 0.32
CA ILE A 436 -6.50 29.44 0.61
C ILE A 436 -5.38 30.28 -0.01
N LEU A 437 -4.13 29.79 0.06
CA LEU A 437 -2.98 30.45 -0.55
C LEU A 437 -2.99 30.35 -2.08
N HIS A 438 -3.39 29.21 -2.62
CA HIS A 438 -3.37 28.88 -4.05
C HIS A 438 -4.77 28.44 -4.53
N PRO A 439 -5.71 29.37 -4.71
CA PRO A 439 -7.10 29.04 -5.02
C PRO A 439 -7.29 28.54 -6.45
N SER A 440 -6.41 28.90 -7.38
CA SER A 440 -6.52 28.42 -8.76
C SER A 440 -5.93 27.00 -8.91
N PRO A 441 -6.56 26.11 -9.71
CA PRO A 441 -6.07 24.75 -9.92
C PRO A 441 -4.61 24.69 -10.42
N ALA A 442 -4.21 25.63 -11.29
CA ALA A 442 -2.85 25.69 -11.80
C ALA A 442 -1.81 26.02 -10.69
N GLN A 443 -2.13 26.96 -9.80
CA GLN A 443 -1.26 27.33 -8.68
C GLN A 443 -1.19 26.20 -7.65
N TYR A 444 -2.35 25.60 -7.33
CA TYR A 444 -2.41 24.46 -6.42
C TYR A 444 -1.61 23.26 -6.95
N SER A 445 -1.79 22.92 -8.23
CA SER A 445 -1.04 21.85 -8.90
C SER A 445 0.47 22.13 -8.92
N ALA A 446 0.88 23.38 -9.14
CA ALA A 446 2.29 23.77 -9.07
C ALA A 446 2.88 23.54 -7.67
N ALA A 447 2.16 23.94 -6.62
CA ALA A 447 2.58 23.75 -5.23
C ALA A 447 2.67 22.25 -4.87
N MET A 448 1.70 21.43 -5.31
CA MET A 448 1.76 19.97 -5.15
C MET A 448 2.96 19.37 -5.89
N GLY A 449 3.29 19.89 -7.08
CA GLY A 449 4.49 19.49 -7.81
C GLY A 449 5.78 19.80 -7.04
N ASP A 450 5.86 20.98 -6.40
CA ASP A 450 7.00 21.35 -5.54
C ASP A 450 7.18 20.40 -4.36
N VAL A 451 6.08 20.07 -3.70
CA VAL A 451 6.07 19.15 -2.56
C VAL A 451 6.47 17.74 -2.97
N GLN A 452 6.01 17.26 -4.12
CA GLN A 452 6.39 15.94 -4.61
C GLN A 452 7.86 15.88 -5.04
N LEU A 453 8.35 16.91 -5.72
CA LEU A 453 9.76 17.03 -6.08
C LEU A 453 10.65 17.00 -4.83
N ALA A 454 10.33 17.84 -3.84
CA ALA A 454 11.08 17.90 -2.59
C ALA A 454 11.01 16.56 -1.81
N SER A 455 9.83 15.92 -1.76
CA SER A 455 9.64 14.62 -1.10
C SER A 455 10.48 13.52 -1.76
N GLY A 456 10.45 13.41 -3.09
CA GLY A 456 11.22 12.40 -3.83
C GLY A 456 12.73 12.61 -3.64
N MET A 457 13.20 13.85 -3.73
CA MET A 457 14.61 14.19 -3.50
C MET A 457 15.05 13.87 -2.07
N LEU A 458 14.31 14.33 -1.06
CA LEU A 458 14.65 14.10 0.34
C LEU A 458 14.59 12.61 0.70
N THR A 459 13.60 11.88 0.19
CA THR A 459 13.52 10.42 0.41
C THR A 459 14.74 9.71 -0.17
N SER A 460 15.16 10.06 -1.39
CA SER A 460 16.34 9.47 -2.03
C SER A 460 17.62 9.75 -1.21
N VAL A 461 17.80 10.98 -0.75
CA VAL A 461 18.94 11.35 0.12
C VAL A 461 18.91 10.58 1.43
N LEU A 462 17.77 10.54 2.10
CA LEU A 462 17.65 9.84 3.39
C LEU A 462 17.84 8.32 3.23
N MET A 463 17.41 7.71 2.12
CA MET A 463 17.66 6.29 1.85
C MET A 463 19.16 5.98 1.77
N VAL A 464 19.94 6.85 1.11
CA VAL A 464 21.40 6.70 1.04
C VAL A 464 22.05 6.95 2.41
N CYS A 465 21.51 7.88 3.20
CA CYS A 465 22.03 8.20 4.52
C CYS A 465 21.55 7.23 5.62
N ALA A 466 20.52 6.44 5.38
CA ALA A 466 19.88 5.57 6.37
C ALA A 466 20.88 4.65 7.11
N PRO A 467 21.80 3.92 6.45
CA PRO A 467 22.76 3.07 7.14
C PRO A 467 23.67 3.85 8.10
N TYR A 468 24.02 5.09 7.77
CA TYR A 468 24.79 5.96 8.66
C TYR A 468 23.95 6.40 9.87
N LEU A 469 22.69 6.74 9.65
CA LEU A 469 21.77 7.15 10.72
C LEU A 469 21.50 6.00 11.70
N PHE A 470 21.29 4.77 11.20
CA PHE A 470 21.13 3.59 12.05
C PHE A 470 22.35 3.33 12.92
N ARG A 471 23.57 3.49 12.38
CA ARG A 471 24.81 3.35 13.16
C ARG A 471 24.99 4.45 14.20
N LYS A 472 24.62 5.70 13.89
CA LYS A 472 24.83 6.86 14.77
C LYS A 472 23.76 7.02 15.85
N LEU A 473 22.48 6.81 15.51
CA LEU A 473 21.34 7.03 16.39
C LEU A 473 20.81 5.73 17.02
N GLY A 474 21.30 4.59 16.55
CA GLY A 474 20.73 3.29 16.89
C GLY A 474 19.37 3.06 16.23
N TRP A 475 18.79 1.88 16.46
CA TRP A 475 17.49 1.51 15.89
C TRP A 475 16.35 2.41 16.41
N ALA A 476 16.17 2.50 17.72
CA ALA A 476 15.10 3.30 18.34
C ALA A 476 15.24 4.79 18.06
N GLY A 477 16.48 5.30 18.02
CA GLY A 477 16.77 6.68 17.66
C GLY A 477 16.31 7.00 16.24
N THR A 478 16.63 6.12 15.29
CA THR A 478 16.27 6.27 13.87
C THR A 478 14.76 6.13 13.65
N LEU A 479 14.14 5.12 14.27
CA LEU A 479 12.70 4.92 14.24
C LEU A 479 11.95 6.11 14.83
N GLY A 480 12.50 6.70 15.92
CA GLY A 480 11.93 7.84 16.61
C GLY A 480 12.03 9.18 15.86
N VAL A 481 12.82 9.28 14.77
CA VAL A 481 12.91 10.51 13.97
C VAL A 481 11.55 10.92 13.44
N THR A 482 10.81 9.99 12.86
CA THR A 482 9.50 10.26 12.25
C THR A 482 8.46 10.79 13.26
N PRO A 483 8.14 10.11 14.37
CA PRO A 483 7.18 10.63 15.33
C PRO A 483 7.65 11.90 16.06
N LYS A 484 8.96 12.05 16.34
CA LYS A 484 9.48 13.28 16.96
C LYS A 484 9.35 14.47 16.02
N SER A 485 9.70 14.32 14.72
CA SER A 485 9.53 15.39 13.74
C SER A 485 8.04 15.74 13.56
N SER A 486 7.15 14.74 13.50
CA SER A 486 5.70 14.95 13.44
C SER A 486 5.18 15.69 14.66
N MET A 487 5.66 15.38 15.87
CA MET A 487 5.29 16.07 17.10
C MET A 487 5.65 17.57 17.06
N PHE A 488 6.93 17.87 16.88
CA PHE A 488 7.43 19.25 16.96
C PHE A 488 6.92 20.13 15.82
N LEU A 489 7.01 19.66 14.58
CA LEU A 489 6.55 20.41 13.43
C LEU A 489 5.01 20.45 13.37
N GLY A 490 4.34 19.39 13.82
CA GLY A 490 2.88 19.35 13.95
C GLY A 490 2.39 20.39 14.97
N TRP A 491 3.02 20.51 16.12
CA TRP A 491 2.67 21.55 17.11
C TRP A 491 2.89 22.96 16.54
N ALA A 492 4.01 23.19 15.86
CA ALA A 492 4.27 24.47 15.21
C ALA A 492 3.19 24.79 14.16
N PHE A 493 2.84 23.82 13.32
CA PHE A 493 1.82 23.99 12.27
C PHE A 493 0.42 24.23 12.86
N PHE A 494 -0.07 23.34 13.75
CA PHE A 494 -1.40 23.48 14.33
C PHE A 494 -1.50 24.71 15.22
N GLY A 495 -0.48 24.99 16.03
CA GLY A 495 -0.43 26.17 16.89
C GLY A 495 -0.49 27.48 16.10
N ALA A 496 0.33 27.58 15.04
CA ALA A 496 0.29 28.73 14.14
C ALA A 496 -1.05 28.84 13.39
N SER A 497 -1.62 27.70 12.96
CA SER A 497 -2.93 27.65 12.29
C SER A 497 -4.05 28.15 13.20
N ILE A 498 -4.08 27.71 14.46
CA ILE A 498 -5.07 28.12 15.45
C ILE A 498 -4.92 29.62 15.77
N TRP A 499 -3.69 30.08 15.97
CA TRP A 499 -3.42 31.47 16.23
C TRP A 499 -3.88 32.36 15.05
N MET A 500 -3.51 31.98 13.81
CA MET A 500 -3.92 32.72 12.61
C MET A 500 -5.42 32.70 12.39
N ALA A 501 -6.10 31.57 12.65
CA ALA A 501 -7.55 31.47 12.55
C ALA A 501 -8.25 32.45 13.53
N ASN A 502 -7.82 32.47 14.80
CA ASN A 502 -8.37 33.34 15.83
C ASN A 502 -8.06 34.83 15.58
N ALA A 503 -6.90 35.13 15.00
CA ALA A 503 -6.49 36.51 14.67
C ALA A 503 -7.10 36.99 13.32
N GLY A 504 -7.86 36.18 12.62
CA GLY A 504 -8.42 36.53 11.30
C GLY A 504 -7.39 36.60 10.17
N HIS A 505 -6.20 36.04 10.39
CA HIS A 505 -5.11 36.03 9.40
C HIS A 505 -5.12 34.81 8.47
N LEU A 506 -6.06 33.89 8.62
CA LEU A 506 -6.17 32.71 7.75
C LEU A 506 -6.95 33.07 6.45
N VAL A 507 -6.47 34.10 5.77
CA VAL A 507 -7.02 34.68 4.54
C VAL A 507 -5.92 34.91 3.52
N MET A 508 -6.25 34.87 2.23
CA MET A 508 -5.29 34.99 1.12
C MET A 508 -4.45 36.28 1.18
N SER A 509 -5.02 37.39 1.70
CA SER A 509 -4.35 38.68 1.81
C SER A 509 -3.32 38.75 2.96
N SER A 510 -3.26 37.75 3.83
CA SER A 510 -2.35 37.75 4.97
C SER A 510 -0.90 37.47 4.53
N PRO A 511 0.07 38.32 4.90
CA PRO A 511 1.48 38.09 4.60
C PRO A 511 2.08 36.89 5.37
N LEU A 512 1.39 36.39 6.40
CA LEU A 512 1.81 35.26 7.23
C LEU A 512 1.37 33.91 6.67
N LEU A 513 0.33 33.88 5.84
CA LEU A 513 -0.21 32.64 5.27
C LEU A 513 0.83 31.83 4.47
N PRO A 514 1.69 32.42 3.62
CA PRO A 514 2.72 31.66 2.92
C PRO A 514 3.68 30.93 3.87
N TYR A 515 4.10 31.54 4.98
CA TYR A 515 4.98 30.89 5.95
C TYR A 515 4.33 29.70 6.63
N LEU A 516 3.06 29.81 6.99
CA LEU A 516 2.29 28.70 7.55
C LEU A 516 2.17 27.54 6.54
N VAL A 517 1.77 27.84 5.32
CA VAL A 517 1.53 26.83 4.28
C VAL A 517 2.84 26.14 3.87
N TYR A 518 3.93 26.88 3.66
CA TYR A 518 5.22 26.29 3.32
C TYR A 518 5.85 25.56 4.50
N GLY A 519 5.63 26.02 5.73
CA GLY A 519 6.00 25.27 6.95
C GLY A 519 5.26 23.92 7.04
N GLY A 520 3.96 23.92 6.73
CA GLY A 520 3.19 22.69 6.59
C GLY A 520 3.68 21.79 5.45
N SER A 521 4.06 22.38 4.31
CA SER A 521 4.66 21.63 3.19
C SER A 521 5.97 20.97 3.60
N LEU A 522 6.80 21.64 4.37
CA LEU A 522 8.04 21.09 4.91
C LEU A 522 7.77 19.90 5.85
N LEU A 523 6.79 20.00 6.73
CA LEU A 523 6.37 18.90 7.58
C LEU A 523 5.92 17.69 6.74
N TYR A 524 5.08 17.91 5.73
CA TYR A 524 4.63 16.87 4.81
C TYR A 524 5.81 16.15 4.13
N VAL A 525 6.77 16.94 3.61
CA VAL A 525 7.97 16.43 2.94
C VAL A 525 8.82 15.57 3.88
N ILE A 526 9.05 16.06 5.11
CA ILE A 526 9.85 15.35 6.13
C ILE A 526 9.14 14.06 6.57
N GLU A 527 7.85 14.10 6.88
CA GLU A 527 7.09 12.92 7.27
C GLU A 527 7.10 11.84 6.19
N ARG A 528 6.84 12.24 4.93
CA ARG A 528 6.84 11.30 3.81
C ARG A 528 8.22 10.70 3.58
N ALA A 529 9.26 11.53 3.58
CA ALA A 529 10.63 11.07 3.38
C ALA A 529 11.10 10.14 4.51
N ALA A 530 10.87 10.51 5.77
CA ALA A 530 11.25 9.71 6.92
C ALA A 530 10.46 8.39 7.00
N LYS A 531 9.18 8.39 6.60
CA LYS A 531 8.35 7.18 6.55
C LYS A 531 9.00 6.10 5.68
N PHE A 532 9.39 6.42 4.46
CA PHE A 532 9.86 5.42 3.49
C PHE A 532 11.34 5.08 3.64
N SER A 533 12.16 6.01 4.15
CA SER A 533 13.60 5.81 4.26
C SER A 533 14.08 5.35 5.65
N LEU A 534 13.36 5.68 6.71
CA LEU A 534 13.77 5.38 8.09
C LEU A 534 12.76 4.50 8.83
N PHE A 535 11.47 4.90 8.83
CA PHE A 535 10.45 4.22 9.63
C PHE A 535 10.15 2.81 9.14
N LYS A 536 9.82 2.64 7.84
CA LYS A 536 9.49 1.32 7.29
C LYS A 536 10.65 0.33 7.37
N PRO A 537 11.90 0.66 7.01
CA PRO A 537 13.02 -0.23 7.23
C PRO A 537 13.22 -0.62 8.70
N ALA A 538 13.08 0.34 9.63
CA ALA A 538 13.21 0.06 11.06
C ALA A 538 12.09 -0.84 11.59
N GLU A 539 10.86 -0.66 11.12
CA GLU A 539 9.72 -1.53 11.43
C GLU A 539 9.96 -2.97 10.93
N GLU A 540 10.53 -3.13 9.71
CA GLU A 540 10.86 -4.45 9.15
C GLU A 540 11.95 -5.17 9.95
N MET A 541 12.90 -4.45 10.54
CA MET A 541 13.95 -5.04 11.36
C MET A 541 13.41 -5.75 12.60
N VAL A 542 12.33 -5.24 13.20
CA VAL A 542 11.69 -5.87 14.37
C VAL A 542 11.15 -7.24 14.03
N TYR A 543 10.58 -7.43 12.84
CA TYR A 543 10.06 -8.74 12.45
C TYR A 543 11.12 -9.83 12.37
N ILE A 544 12.41 -9.45 12.25
CA ILE A 544 13.53 -10.40 12.22
C ILE A 544 13.74 -11.03 13.60
N THR A 545 13.52 -10.25 14.68
CA THR A 545 13.72 -10.71 16.07
C THR A 545 12.54 -11.50 16.62
N LEU A 546 11.37 -11.50 15.91
CA LEU A 546 10.17 -12.20 16.36
C LEU A 546 10.20 -13.68 15.97
N ASP A 547 9.48 -14.50 16.75
CA ASP A 547 9.20 -15.90 16.45
C ASP A 547 8.45 -16.07 15.10
N ASP A 548 8.54 -17.25 14.50
CA ASP A 548 7.99 -17.54 13.16
C ASP A 548 6.47 -17.29 13.05
N GLU A 549 5.72 -17.51 14.13
CA GLU A 549 4.28 -17.27 14.17
C GLU A 549 3.98 -15.77 14.19
N SER A 550 4.61 -15.01 15.09
CA SER A 550 4.48 -13.55 15.20
C SER A 550 5.00 -12.84 13.94
N ARG A 551 6.10 -13.33 13.37
CA ARG A 551 6.66 -12.80 12.11
C ARG A 551 5.70 -12.97 10.94
N THR A 552 5.03 -14.12 10.80
CA THR A 552 4.17 -14.39 9.63
C THR A 552 2.75 -13.88 9.83
N LYS A 553 2.08 -14.30 10.93
CA LYS A 553 0.69 -13.91 11.20
C LYS A 553 0.61 -12.47 11.72
N GLY A 554 1.55 -12.08 12.59
CA GLY A 554 1.64 -10.74 13.14
C GLY A 554 1.85 -9.70 12.05
N LYS A 555 2.83 -9.89 11.16
CA LYS A 555 3.08 -8.98 10.04
C LYS A 555 1.86 -8.83 9.14
N ALA A 556 1.24 -9.94 8.73
CA ALA A 556 0.04 -9.89 7.90
C ALA A 556 -1.11 -9.12 8.58
N ALA A 557 -1.28 -9.28 9.89
CA ALA A 557 -2.28 -8.55 10.66
C ALA A 557 -1.93 -7.06 10.78
N VAL A 558 -0.69 -6.71 11.10
CA VAL A 558 -0.23 -5.32 11.22
C VAL A 558 -0.33 -4.56 9.90
N ASP A 559 0.08 -5.17 8.79
CA ASP A 559 -0.02 -4.55 7.47
C ASP A 559 -1.47 -4.24 7.08
N VAL A 560 -2.40 -5.17 7.35
CA VAL A 560 -3.83 -4.95 7.10
C VAL A 560 -4.40 -3.87 8.02
N LEU A 561 -4.14 -3.96 9.34
CA LEU A 561 -4.64 -2.99 10.31
C LEU A 561 -4.02 -1.60 10.09
N GLY A 562 -2.70 -1.53 9.87
CA GLY A 562 -1.97 -0.28 9.67
C GLY A 562 -2.44 0.48 8.43
N ALA A 563 -2.57 -0.21 7.29
CA ALA A 563 -3.00 0.42 6.04
C ALA A 563 -4.47 0.87 6.09
N GLN A 564 -5.37 -0.01 6.54
CA GLN A 564 -6.81 0.29 6.52
C GLN A 564 -7.23 1.17 7.70
N MET A 565 -6.81 0.88 8.92
CA MET A 565 -7.20 1.66 10.09
C MET A 565 -6.48 3.02 10.13
N GLY A 566 -5.23 3.11 9.68
CA GLY A 566 -4.51 4.38 9.63
C GLY A 566 -5.22 5.40 8.73
N LYS A 567 -5.48 5.04 7.48
CA LYS A 567 -6.09 5.95 6.49
C LYS A 567 -7.59 6.16 6.72
N THR A 568 -8.33 5.07 6.83
CA THR A 568 -9.79 5.12 6.98
C THR A 568 -10.20 5.56 8.37
N GLY A 569 -9.54 5.08 9.44
CA GLY A 569 -9.82 5.49 10.82
C GLY A 569 -9.58 6.98 11.06
N GLY A 570 -8.49 7.53 10.49
CA GLY A 570 -8.24 8.97 10.54
C GLY A 570 -9.31 9.79 9.82
N SER A 571 -9.79 9.29 8.67
CA SER A 571 -10.87 9.92 7.92
C SER A 571 -12.21 9.86 8.67
N PHE A 572 -12.52 8.77 9.37
CA PHE A 572 -13.69 8.68 10.26
C PHE A 572 -13.61 9.68 11.42
N LEU A 573 -12.43 9.78 12.05
CA LEU A 573 -12.22 10.75 13.12
C LEU A 573 -12.44 12.19 12.62
N GLN A 574 -11.91 12.52 11.44
CA GLN A 574 -12.13 13.83 10.83
C GLN A 574 -13.59 14.09 10.50
N GLN A 575 -14.33 13.10 9.99
CA GLN A 575 -15.77 13.25 9.75
C GLN A 575 -16.53 13.53 11.05
N GLY A 576 -16.22 12.80 12.12
CA GLY A 576 -16.77 13.08 13.45
C GLY A 576 -16.52 14.53 13.86
N LEU A 577 -15.28 15.01 13.73
CA LEU A 577 -14.95 16.40 14.07
C LEU A 577 -15.67 17.41 13.16
N LEU A 578 -15.79 17.13 11.86
CA LEU A 578 -16.56 17.98 10.93
C LEU A 578 -18.04 18.06 11.30
N LEU A 579 -18.64 16.96 11.72
CA LEU A 579 -20.05 16.95 12.17
C LEU A 579 -20.26 17.83 13.41
N PHE A 580 -19.30 17.87 14.34
CA PHE A 580 -19.39 18.67 15.56
C PHE A 580 -19.03 20.14 15.34
N TYR A 581 -17.95 20.42 14.61
CA TYR A 581 -17.38 21.77 14.44
C TYR A 581 -17.77 22.46 13.13
N GLY A 582 -18.34 21.72 12.18
CA GLY A 582 -18.77 22.24 10.89
C GLY A 582 -17.67 22.38 9.85
N THR A 583 -16.47 22.81 10.21
CA THR A 583 -15.33 23.02 9.30
C THR A 583 -14.02 22.51 9.89
N ILE A 584 -13.04 22.22 9.02
CA ILE A 584 -11.68 21.82 9.44
C ILE A 584 -11.03 22.94 10.26
N VAL A 585 -11.24 24.20 9.90
CA VAL A 585 -10.65 25.35 10.60
C VAL A 585 -11.16 25.44 12.05
N ALA A 586 -12.47 25.27 12.25
CA ALA A 586 -13.05 25.24 13.59
C ALA A 586 -12.60 24.02 14.41
N ALA A 587 -12.29 22.90 13.75
CA ALA A 587 -11.81 21.67 14.36
C ALA A 587 -10.29 21.67 14.68
N LEU A 588 -9.50 22.66 14.24
CA LEU A 588 -8.04 22.69 14.41
C LEU A 588 -7.57 22.42 15.86
N PRO A 589 -8.20 22.98 16.93
CA PRO A 589 -7.76 22.69 18.30
C PRO A 589 -7.90 21.20 18.66
N MET A 590 -9.01 20.57 18.26
CA MET A 590 -9.23 19.15 18.51
C MET A 590 -8.37 18.26 17.63
N LEU A 591 -8.08 18.68 16.38
CA LEU A 591 -7.11 18.01 15.51
C LEU A 591 -5.71 18.04 16.13
N MET A 592 -5.29 19.15 16.73
CA MET A 592 -4.01 19.26 17.44
C MET A 592 -3.95 18.31 18.64
N VAL A 593 -5.00 18.26 19.46
CA VAL A 593 -5.08 17.36 20.63
C VAL A 593 -5.05 15.90 20.17
N GLY A 594 -5.86 15.54 19.17
CA GLY A 594 -5.91 14.20 18.60
C GLY A 594 -4.55 13.78 18.00
N HIS A 595 -3.94 14.65 17.19
CA HIS A 595 -2.61 14.44 16.62
C HIS A 595 -1.57 14.22 17.71
N THR A 596 -1.54 15.07 18.74
CA THR A 596 -0.61 14.94 19.88
C THR A 596 -0.79 13.61 20.61
N GLY A 597 -2.03 13.23 20.92
CA GLY A 597 -2.32 11.95 21.60
C GLY A 597 -1.87 10.73 20.77
N ILE A 598 -2.12 10.75 19.46
CA ILE A 598 -1.70 9.71 18.54
C ILE A 598 -0.17 9.60 18.48
N VAL A 599 0.54 10.73 18.36
CA VAL A 599 2.01 10.74 18.30
C VAL A 599 2.64 10.35 19.64
N CYS A 600 2.04 10.73 20.78
CA CYS A 600 2.47 10.25 22.09
C CYS A 600 2.32 8.71 22.21
N MET A 601 1.21 8.16 21.75
CA MET A 601 0.98 6.71 21.70
C MET A 601 2.01 6.02 20.79
N TRP A 602 2.34 6.64 19.66
CA TRP A 602 3.39 6.16 18.76
C TRP A 602 4.77 6.13 19.43
N LEU A 603 5.17 7.24 20.09
CA LEU A 603 6.44 7.32 20.83
C LEU A 603 6.50 6.33 21.99
N TRP A 604 5.37 6.11 22.69
CA TRP A 604 5.26 5.09 23.72
C TRP A 604 5.50 3.68 23.15
N ALA A 605 4.91 3.34 22.00
CA ALA A 605 5.10 2.05 21.36
C ALA A 605 6.55 1.83 20.90
N VAL A 606 7.19 2.87 20.34
CA VAL A 606 8.62 2.83 19.98
C VAL A 606 9.48 2.54 21.21
N LYS A 607 9.25 3.28 22.32
CA LYS A 607 10.01 3.07 23.56
C LYS A 607 9.78 1.67 24.13
N LYS A 608 8.54 1.19 24.12
CA LYS A 608 8.19 -0.15 24.62
C LYS A 608 8.87 -1.27 23.83
N LEU A 609 8.96 -1.13 22.51
CA LEU A 609 9.69 -2.08 21.66
C LEU A 609 11.20 -2.01 21.91
N ASP A 610 11.75 -0.83 22.13
CA ASP A 610 13.16 -0.64 22.47
C ASP A 610 13.50 -1.29 23.82
N ASP A 611 12.62 -1.16 24.81
CA ASP A 611 12.77 -1.82 26.11
C ASP A 611 12.75 -3.38 26.00
N MET A 612 12.04 -3.94 25.01
CA MET A 612 11.91 -5.38 24.80
C MET A 612 13.03 -5.97 23.93
N HIS A 613 13.42 -5.30 22.85
CA HIS A 613 14.31 -5.83 21.81
C HIS A 613 15.52 -4.94 21.49
N GLY A 614 15.72 -3.83 22.21
CA GLY A 614 16.75 -2.85 21.88
C GLY A 614 18.16 -3.42 21.87
N SER A 615 18.48 -4.37 22.75
CA SER A 615 19.78 -5.05 22.77
C SER A 615 20.00 -5.94 21.54
N GLU A 616 19.00 -6.69 21.12
CA GLU A 616 19.07 -7.56 19.94
C GLU A 616 19.15 -6.73 18.65
N LEU A 617 18.34 -5.67 18.56
CA LEU A 617 18.33 -4.75 17.41
C LEU A 617 19.60 -3.90 17.30
N ALA A 618 20.30 -3.64 18.41
CA ALA A 618 21.61 -3.00 18.40
C ALA A 618 22.68 -3.92 17.79
N MET A 619 22.62 -5.23 18.05
CA MET A 619 23.55 -6.22 17.50
C MET A 619 23.40 -6.38 15.98
N VAL A 620 22.19 -6.23 15.44
CA VAL A 620 21.95 -6.32 13.98
C VAL A 620 22.74 -5.25 13.19
N ASN A 621 23.10 -4.14 13.84
CA ASN A 621 23.87 -3.06 13.21
C ASN A 621 25.40 -3.25 13.31
N ASP A 622 25.88 -4.22 14.07
CA ASP A 622 27.30 -4.58 14.19
C ASP A 622 27.52 -5.99 13.61
N PRO A 623 28.15 -6.13 12.43
CA PRO A 623 28.38 -7.43 11.80
C PRO A 623 29.23 -8.39 12.67
N HIS A 624 30.11 -7.86 13.53
CA HIS A 624 30.90 -8.67 14.45
C HIS A 624 30.09 -9.18 15.65
N ALA A 625 29.19 -8.34 16.15
CA ALA A 625 28.28 -8.72 17.22
C ALA A 625 27.23 -9.74 16.74
N LEU A 626 26.78 -9.63 15.49
CA LEU A 626 25.85 -10.57 14.87
C LEU A 626 26.48 -11.96 14.72
N ALA A 627 27.67 -12.03 14.19
CA ALA A 627 28.41 -13.28 14.07
C ALA A 627 28.66 -13.95 15.44
N GLN A 628 29.04 -13.18 16.46
CA GLN A 628 29.23 -13.69 17.82
C GLN A 628 27.92 -14.16 18.47
N ALA A 629 26.78 -13.48 18.18
CA ALA A 629 25.48 -13.89 18.70
C ALA A 629 24.96 -15.16 18.00
N GLU A 630 25.21 -15.33 16.71
CA GLU A 630 24.89 -16.55 15.96
C GLU A 630 25.75 -17.74 16.47
N ASP A 631 27.05 -17.54 16.69
CA ASP A 631 27.93 -18.55 17.25
C ASP A 631 27.52 -18.94 18.69
N ALA A 632 27.16 -17.97 19.52
CA ALA A 632 26.68 -18.21 20.89
C ALA A 632 25.34 -18.94 20.92
N LYS A 633 24.42 -18.64 19.97
CA LYS A 633 23.15 -19.33 19.84
C LYS A 633 23.33 -20.76 19.35
N ALA A 634 24.19 -20.97 18.38
CA ALA A 634 24.55 -22.31 17.88
C ALA A 634 25.21 -23.18 18.99
N ALA A 635 26.10 -22.57 19.79
CA ALA A 635 26.73 -23.24 20.94
C ALA A 635 25.70 -23.60 22.02
N LYS A 636 24.72 -22.76 22.27
CA LYS A 636 23.64 -23.03 23.23
C LYS A 636 22.66 -24.12 22.73
N GLU A 637 22.30 -24.10 21.45
CA GLU A 637 21.47 -25.15 20.84
C GLU A 637 22.18 -26.49 20.83
N ALA A 638 23.52 -26.52 20.66
CA ALA A 638 24.34 -27.72 20.76
C ALA A 638 24.40 -28.24 22.20
N ALA A 639 24.55 -27.35 23.19
CA ALA A 639 24.58 -27.74 24.60
C ALA A 639 23.21 -28.25 25.11
N ASP A 640 22.12 -27.65 24.62
CA ASP A 640 20.76 -28.11 24.96
C ASP A 640 20.46 -29.48 24.32
N ALA A 641 20.99 -29.76 23.11
CA ALA A 641 20.89 -31.05 22.44
C ALA A 641 21.70 -32.16 23.16
N GLU A 642 22.92 -31.83 23.63
CA GLU A 642 23.72 -32.76 24.44
C GLU A 642 23.12 -33.05 25.82
N GLY A 643 22.41 -32.06 26.41
CA GLY A 643 21.68 -32.20 27.67
C GLY A 643 20.46 -33.14 27.56
N GLU A 644 19.77 -33.17 26.42
CA GLU A 644 18.65 -34.09 26.19
C GLU A 644 19.11 -35.53 25.91
N GLU A 645 20.27 -35.73 25.25
CA GLU A 645 20.84 -37.08 25.07
C GLU A 645 21.39 -37.67 26.38
N GLY A 646 21.86 -36.83 27.31
CA GLY A 646 22.40 -37.28 28.61
C GLY A 646 21.34 -37.78 29.61
N LEU A 647 20.07 -37.41 29.45
CA LEU A 647 18.96 -37.82 30.32
C LEU A 647 18.24 -39.10 29.87
N GLY A 648 18.58 -39.65 28.69
CA GLY A 648 17.98 -40.86 28.13
C GLY A 648 18.68 -42.18 28.51
N GLY A 649 19.76 -42.14 29.26
CA GLY A 649 20.61 -43.29 29.53
C GLY A 649 20.67 -43.78 30.99
N ALA A 650 19.53 -43.98 31.68
CA ALA A 650 19.55 -44.76 32.93
C ALA A 650 19.09 -46.20 32.64
N PRO A 651 19.95 -47.23 32.85
CA PRO A 651 19.53 -48.60 32.66
C PRO A 651 18.62 -49.03 33.84
N ALA A 652 17.43 -49.48 33.49
CA ALA A 652 16.58 -50.21 34.43
C ALA A 652 17.31 -51.51 34.83
N ALA A 653 17.86 -51.56 36.03
CA ALA A 653 18.35 -52.76 36.65
C ALA A 653 17.45 -53.19 37.83
N ALA A 654 16.99 -54.45 37.72
CA ALA A 654 16.35 -55.34 38.66
C ALA A 654 14.85 -55.19 38.89
#